data_b770756dfbd90547e3a5bb32e0a84bb2
#
_entry.id   b770756dfbd90547e3a5bb32e0a84bb2
#
_cell.length_a   1.000
_cell.length_b   1.000
_cell.length_c   1.000
_cell.angle_alpha   90.00
_cell.angle_beta   90.00
_cell.angle_gamma   90.00
#
_symmetry.space_group_name_H-M   'P 1'
#
loop_
_entity.id
_entity.type
_entity.pdbx_description
1 polymer ?
#
loop_
_entity_poly.entity_id
_entity_poly.type
_entity_poly.pdbx_seq_one_letter_code
_entity_poly.pdbx_strand_id
1 'polypeptide(L)'
;MKRLAFIVLVLTCLVSCKTDLTDIERSITDLETQGQTLDNRIKQLNEESQRLSAEIKELQKKSDELTKRSEELAEQGEELAKQGEELSNRSDELEAASKALLDELDSLRKQSLDLAAEILALQDEGKALSDSLGSLDLENDLLVEEWNTLEELIKLSQEELEKLDAKINQRDPKLLHFEFLASENPMQLVENAECEIIGDSVVECRVLNVMSAKSLIPRFSFNGDYVTIGGRQAVSSKTAFDFSSERALVVHSGDKTKEYTVIVSAYTGLPTLWAETTGRMLSEANHYYKATVSLVDNAVYGGTGGLSETSARMMAQGTLRYYTKQVDWSGHTEWGKNDYKLNFSNAVSLLNMPAHKDWQMVPNVYDITMLHNQTAFYMSEISKLDYTPRFHYVDLMFNGRYAGTYMLGETLDGTSSRVNVGSDGYVLSIGSNTFGSTFATAHLEQPVSILYPTSQPASVVNYIANFVREAETVLYSSNFTDKSYGWRYNMDEDSFVEWYLINEIAKNPGGAFKSSCIMNYKRGGKLEMGPVWDFEKAFGDAGSTGATGFVIKNVSWYKRLFKDPDFVAKVKERFAYYYDHQEDILKSINENAQYLKYAIQEDDTKWDTFLKYKTSEKNTWLLYQGQVSSMKSWLAERMSWLKEQFDAM
;
A
#
# COMPACT_ATOMS: atom_id res chain seq x y z
N MET A 1 0.51 -19.96 44.27
CA MET A 1 -0.24 -21.15 44.79
C MET A 1 -0.55 -22.19 43.71
N LYS A 2 -1.28 -21.89 42.63
CA LYS A 2 -1.61 -22.92 41.59
C LYS A 2 -0.39 -23.54 40.88
N ARG A 3 0.71 -22.81 40.72
CA ARG A 3 1.96 -23.31 40.09
C ARG A 3 2.83 -24.12 41.06
N LEU A 4 2.80 -23.78 42.35
CA LEU A 4 3.46 -24.57 43.39
C LEU A 4 2.78 -25.93 43.58
N ALA A 5 1.44 -25.95 43.51
CA ALA A 5 0.67 -27.18 43.53
C ALA A 5 0.94 -28.11 42.34
N PHE A 6 1.26 -27.52 41.17
CA PHE A 6 1.60 -28.29 39.99
C PHE A 6 2.99 -28.96 40.10
N ILE A 7 3.97 -28.24 40.66
CA ILE A 7 5.31 -28.78 40.90
C ILE A 7 5.27 -29.88 41.94
N VAL A 8 4.47 -29.73 43.02
CA VAL A 8 4.28 -30.76 44.04
C VAL A 8 3.53 -31.97 43.46
N LEU A 9 2.59 -31.75 42.56
CA LEU A 9 1.86 -32.84 41.88
C LEU A 9 2.76 -33.67 40.97
N VAL A 10 3.68 -33.00 40.27
CA VAL A 10 4.65 -33.67 39.41
C VAL A 10 5.65 -34.49 40.25
N LEU A 11 6.11 -33.95 41.36
CA LEU A 11 6.99 -34.67 42.30
C LEU A 11 6.30 -35.87 42.98
N THR A 12 5.01 -35.77 43.33
CA THR A 12 4.25 -36.90 43.90
C THR A 12 3.97 -38.00 42.89
N CYS A 13 3.80 -37.66 41.62
CA CYS A 13 3.63 -38.65 40.57
C CYS A 13 4.93 -39.42 40.27
N LEU A 14 6.10 -38.79 40.44
CA LEU A 14 7.40 -39.43 40.24
C LEU A 14 7.76 -40.45 41.30
N VAL A 15 7.16 -40.32 42.49
CA VAL A 15 7.43 -41.26 43.63
C VAL A 15 6.45 -42.43 43.65
N SER A 16 5.32 -42.32 42.92
CA SER A 16 4.19 -43.30 43.07
C SER A 16 3.99 -44.26 41.90
N CYS A 17 4.68 -44.07 40.77
CA CYS A 17 4.50 -44.98 39.62
C CYS A 17 5.83 -45.49 39.08
N LYS A 18 5.89 -46.74 38.72
CA LYS A 18 6.80 -47.26 37.70
C LYS A 18 6.48 -46.59 36.35
N THR A 19 6.74 -45.31 36.24
CA THR A 19 6.53 -44.55 35.02
C THR A 19 7.75 -44.65 34.14
N ASP A 20 7.49 -44.86 32.89
CA ASP A 20 8.42 -44.90 31.78
C ASP A 20 9.37 -43.66 31.83
N LEU A 21 10.64 -43.85 31.67
CA LEU A 21 11.67 -42.80 31.71
C LEU A 21 11.35 -41.64 30.75
N THR A 22 10.61 -41.91 29.68
CA THR A 22 10.10 -40.94 28.74
C THR A 22 9.15 -39.90 29.34
N ASP A 23 8.36 -40.31 30.34
CA ASP A 23 7.44 -39.36 31.00
C ASP A 23 8.17 -38.46 32.01
N ILE A 24 9.25 -38.95 32.58
CA ILE A 24 10.16 -38.18 33.45
C ILE A 24 10.95 -37.15 32.64
N GLU A 25 11.50 -37.54 31.51
CA GLU A 25 12.20 -36.62 30.59
C GLU A 25 11.26 -35.50 30.09
N ARG A 26 10.04 -35.88 29.73
CA ARG A 26 9.03 -34.88 29.30
C ARG A 26 8.69 -33.92 30.44
N SER A 27 8.55 -34.43 31.68
CA SER A 27 8.24 -33.61 32.85
C SER A 27 9.41 -32.68 33.24
N ILE A 28 10.63 -33.12 33.10
CA ILE A 28 11.83 -32.27 33.34
C ILE A 28 11.93 -31.19 32.27
N THR A 29 11.74 -31.52 31.00
CA THR A 29 11.75 -30.54 29.90
C THR A 29 10.63 -29.50 30.07
N ASP A 30 9.46 -29.94 30.53
CA ASP A 30 8.35 -29.04 30.83
C ASP A 30 8.66 -28.09 32.01
N LEU A 31 9.33 -28.57 33.07
CA LEU A 31 9.74 -27.77 34.22
C LEU A 31 10.84 -26.77 33.88
N GLU A 32 11.83 -27.16 33.08
CA GLU A 32 12.87 -26.26 32.58
C GLU A 32 12.25 -25.17 31.68
N THR A 33 11.31 -25.57 30.82
CA THR A 33 10.58 -24.64 29.96
C THR A 33 9.70 -23.66 30.78
N GLN A 34 9.08 -24.17 31.85
CA GLN A 34 8.31 -23.32 32.76
C GLN A 34 9.18 -22.39 33.59
N GLY A 35 10.35 -22.83 34.05
CA GLY A 35 11.34 -21.99 34.75
C GLY A 35 11.86 -20.87 33.84
N GLN A 36 12.27 -21.19 32.62
CA GLN A 36 12.67 -20.21 31.63
C GLN A 36 11.52 -19.27 31.26
N THR A 37 10.29 -19.77 31.22
CA THR A 37 9.11 -18.96 30.95
C THR A 37 8.84 -17.97 32.10
N LEU A 38 9.08 -18.37 33.37
CA LEU A 38 8.94 -17.50 34.53
C LEU A 38 9.99 -16.42 34.56
N ASP A 39 11.25 -16.76 34.34
CA ASP A 39 12.37 -15.79 34.28
C ASP A 39 12.16 -14.78 33.14
N ASN A 40 11.71 -15.25 31.99
CA ASN A 40 11.37 -14.38 30.87
C ASN A 40 10.18 -13.47 31.23
N ARG A 41 9.19 -14.00 31.99
CA ARG A 41 8.02 -13.22 32.43
C ARG A 41 8.41 -12.14 33.45
N ILE A 42 9.33 -12.43 34.37
CA ILE A 42 9.86 -11.45 35.34
C ILE A 42 10.66 -10.36 34.60
N LYS A 43 11.47 -10.76 33.63
CA LYS A 43 12.20 -9.81 32.78
C LYS A 43 11.26 -8.94 31.96
N GLN A 44 10.23 -9.55 31.36
CA GLN A 44 9.20 -8.82 30.62
C GLN A 44 8.45 -7.83 31.51
N LEU A 45 8.06 -8.21 32.73
CA LEU A 45 7.40 -7.32 33.67
C LEU A 45 8.27 -6.15 34.11
N ASN A 46 9.57 -6.36 34.30
CA ASN A 46 10.51 -5.29 34.60
C ASN A 46 10.72 -4.34 33.39
N GLU A 47 10.82 -4.90 32.19
CA GLU A 47 10.91 -4.12 30.95
C GLU A 47 9.61 -3.34 30.69
N GLU A 48 8.46 -3.96 30.96
CA GLU A 48 7.15 -3.32 30.86
C GLU A 48 6.97 -2.20 31.90
N SER A 49 7.44 -2.39 33.12
CA SER A 49 7.44 -1.36 34.17
C SER A 49 8.34 -0.17 33.81
N GLN A 50 9.51 -0.42 33.22
CA GLN A 50 10.38 0.64 32.74
C GLN A 50 9.76 1.37 31.54
N ARG A 51 9.11 0.64 30.64
CA ARG A 51 8.41 1.20 29.51
C ARG A 51 7.23 2.07 29.94
N LEU A 52 6.39 1.57 30.85
CA LEU A 52 5.28 2.34 31.41
C LEU A 52 5.77 3.62 32.13
N SER A 53 6.88 3.54 32.85
CA SER A 53 7.47 4.72 33.50
C SER A 53 8.01 5.76 32.50
N ALA A 54 8.52 5.30 31.37
CA ALA A 54 8.94 6.17 30.27
C ALA A 54 7.73 6.81 29.56
N GLU A 55 6.69 6.03 29.32
CA GLU A 55 5.44 6.52 28.73
C GLU A 55 4.76 7.58 29.65
N ILE A 56 4.75 7.36 30.96
CA ILE A 56 4.25 8.35 31.93
C ILE A 56 5.01 9.67 31.82
N LYS A 57 6.34 9.61 31.72
CA LYS A 57 7.15 10.84 31.56
C LYS A 57 6.89 11.54 30.22
N GLU A 58 6.68 10.78 29.18
CA GLU A 58 6.37 11.34 27.86
C GLU A 58 4.97 11.96 27.82
N LEU A 59 4.02 11.30 28.46
CA LEU A 59 2.66 11.81 28.60
C LEU A 59 2.59 13.08 29.46
N GLN A 60 3.38 13.15 30.54
CA GLN A 60 3.52 14.36 31.35
C GLN A 60 4.08 15.52 30.53
N LYS A 61 5.13 15.26 29.73
CA LYS A 61 5.70 16.27 28.84
C LYS A 61 4.70 16.77 27.81
N LYS A 62 3.90 15.87 27.22
CA LYS A 62 2.83 16.25 26.27
C LYS A 62 1.71 17.05 26.96
N SER A 63 1.40 16.77 28.21
CA SER A 63 0.43 17.54 28.99
C SER A 63 0.91 18.98 29.22
N ASP A 64 2.18 19.15 29.55
CA ASP A 64 2.78 20.47 29.75
C ASP A 64 2.87 21.26 28.43
N GLU A 65 3.21 20.59 27.31
CA GLU A 65 3.22 21.19 25.97
C GLU A 65 1.80 21.58 25.51
N LEU A 66 0.79 20.76 25.84
CA LEU A 66 -0.61 21.06 25.56
C LEU A 66 -1.14 22.24 26.40
N THR A 67 -0.73 22.34 27.65
CA THR A 67 -1.08 23.46 28.52
C THR A 67 -0.49 24.78 27.98
N LYS A 68 0.79 24.75 27.60
CA LYS A 68 1.45 25.91 26.99
C LYS A 68 0.80 26.31 25.66
N ARG A 69 0.41 25.33 24.84
CA ARG A 69 -0.27 25.59 23.57
C ARG A 69 -1.69 26.10 23.77
N SER A 70 -2.34 25.75 24.90
CA SER A 70 -3.65 26.29 25.29
C SER A 70 -3.56 27.76 25.68
N GLU A 71 -2.49 28.16 26.37
CA GLU A 71 -2.25 29.56 26.73
C GLU A 71 -1.93 30.41 25.48
N GLU A 72 -1.10 29.90 24.59
CA GLU A 72 -0.79 30.54 23.31
C GLU A 72 -2.04 30.66 22.40
N LEU A 73 -2.94 29.66 22.43
CA LEU A 73 -4.22 29.71 21.72
C LEU A 73 -5.22 30.71 22.34
N ALA A 74 -5.18 30.88 23.66
CA ALA A 74 -6.00 31.87 24.34
C ALA A 74 -5.54 33.30 24.00
N GLU A 75 -4.23 33.56 23.96
CA GLU A 75 -3.67 34.85 23.54
C GLU A 75 -3.98 35.16 22.06
N GLN A 76 -3.91 34.13 21.19
CA GLN A 76 -4.30 34.28 19.78
C GLN A 76 -5.80 34.56 19.61
N GLY A 77 -6.65 33.98 20.46
CA GLY A 77 -8.09 34.25 20.49
C GLY A 77 -8.41 35.71 20.86
N GLU A 78 -7.66 36.27 21.83
CA GLU A 78 -7.81 37.68 22.23
C GLU A 78 -7.32 38.65 21.14
N GLU A 79 -6.23 38.32 20.48
CA GLU A 79 -5.71 39.12 19.35
C GLU A 79 -6.63 39.07 18.13
N LEU A 80 -7.19 37.89 17.83
CA LEU A 80 -8.21 37.72 16.79
C LEU A 80 -9.51 38.42 17.10
N ALA A 81 -9.91 38.55 18.37
CA ALA A 81 -11.07 39.32 18.79
C ALA A 81 -10.85 40.82 18.56
N LYS A 82 -9.62 41.34 18.77
CA LYS A 82 -9.28 42.73 18.46
C LYS A 82 -9.25 43.02 16.97
N GLN A 83 -8.78 42.09 16.16
CA GLN A 83 -8.82 42.19 14.70
C GLN A 83 -10.23 42.00 14.14
N GLY A 84 -11.11 41.33 14.89
CA GLY A 84 -12.51 41.12 14.52
C GLY A 84 -13.37 42.35 14.53
N GLU A 85 -13.04 43.40 15.33
CA GLU A 85 -13.73 44.69 15.33
C GLU A 85 -13.49 45.48 14.02
N GLU A 86 -12.39 45.24 13.34
CA GLU A 86 -12.10 45.87 12.03
C GLU A 86 -12.70 45.12 10.83
N LEU A 87 -13.17 43.90 11.04
CA LEU A 87 -13.67 43.01 9.98
C LEU A 87 -15.13 42.57 10.25
N SER A 88 -16.04 43.56 10.30
CA SER A 88 -17.44 43.39 10.72
C SER A 88 -18.28 42.38 9.89
N ASN A 89 -17.77 41.87 8.78
CA ASN A 89 -18.43 40.84 7.96
C ASN A 89 -17.81 39.45 8.07
N ARG A 90 -16.75 39.27 8.91
CA ARG A 90 -16.09 37.98 9.15
C ARG A 90 -16.26 37.48 10.59
N SER A 91 -17.03 38.25 11.39
CA SER A 91 -17.22 38.01 12.82
C SER A 91 -17.90 36.67 13.11
N ASP A 92 -18.90 36.32 12.32
CA ASP A 92 -19.70 35.12 12.57
C ASP A 92 -18.91 33.81 12.28
N GLU A 93 -18.07 33.83 11.26
CA GLU A 93 -17.19 32.67 10.94
C GLU A 93 -16.06 32.49 11.97
N LEU A 94 -15.51 33.60 12.47
CA LEU A 94 -14.48 33.60 13.51
C LEU A 94 -15.04 33.22 14.89
N GLU A 95 -16.27 33.62 15.19
CA GLU A 95 -16.96 33.24 16.43
C GLU A 95 -17.32 31.76 16.44
N ALA A 96 -17.73 31.20 15.28
CA ALA A 96 -17.94 29.76 15.12
C ALA A 96 -16.66 28.98 15.25
N ALA A 97 -15.54 29.45 14.66
CA ALA A 97 -14.25 28.83 14.76
C ALA A 97 -13.66 28.91 16.18
N SER A 98 -13.87 30.05 16.88
CA SER A 98 -13.46 30.22 18.28
C SER A 98 -14.24 29.27 19.21
N LYS A 99 -15.55 29.09 18.95
CA LYS A 99 -16.38 28.15 19.69
C LYS A 99 -15.97 26.68 19.44
N ALA A 100 -15.68 26.34 18.19
CA ALA A 100 -15.16 25.01 17.86
C ALA A 100 -13.80 24.72 18.55
N LEU A 101 -12.93 25.72 18.61
CA LEU A 101 -11.64 25.64 19.30
C LEU A 101 -11.81 25.54 20.84
N LEU A 102 -12.81 26.23 21.41
CA LEU A 102 -13.15 26.09 22.82
C LEU A 102 -13.72 24.71 23.16
N ASP A 103 -14.58 24.18 22.29
CA ASP A 103 -15.12 22.83 22.43
C ASP A 103 -14.01 21.77 22.30
N GLU A 104 -13.02 22.00 21.43
CA GLU A 104 -11.85 21.15 21.29
C GLU A 104 -10.91 21.25 22.52
N LEU A 105 -10.77 22.46 23.07
CA LEU A 105 -10.01 22.70 24.31
C LEU A 105 -10.65 22.01 25.52
N ASP A 106 -11.97 22.06 25.65
CA ASP A 106 -12.71 21.37 26.70
C ASP A 106 -12.67 19.83 26.50
N SER A 107 -12.66 19.37 25.26
CA SER A 107 -12.42 17.95 24.94
C SER A 107 -11.03 17.51 25.35
N LEU A 108 -10.00 18.28 25.02
CA LEU A 108 -8.60 18.01 25.40
C LEU A 108 -8.40 18.10 26.91
N ARG A 109 -9.10 19.02 27.60
CA ARG A 109 -9.07 19.12 29.06
C ARG A 109 -9.72 17.91 29.74
N LYS A 110 -10.80 17.42 29.17
CA LYS A 110 -11.44 16.19 29.61
C LYS A 110 -10.53 14.96 29.39
N GLN A 111 -9.92 14.87 28.20
CA GLN A 111 -8.93 13.83 27.91
C GLN A 111 -7.72 13.89 28.86
N SER A 112 -7.27 15.09 29.23
CA SER A 112 -6.19 15.28 30.21
C SER A 112 -6.59 14.82 31.61
N LEU A 113 -7.85 15.02 32.00
CA LEU A 113 -8.36 14.53 33.29
C LEU A 113 -8.55 13.01 33.29
N ASP A 114 -9.06 12.47 32.20
CA ASP A 114 -9.19 11.03 32.01
C ASP A 114 -7.81 10.35 31.99
N LEU A 115 -6.83 10.97 31.33
CA LEU A 115 -5.43 10.53 31.31
C LEU A 115 -4.77 10.59 32.71
N ALA A 116 -5.06 11.65 33.49
CA ALA A 116 -4.55 11.77 34.86
C ALA A 116 -5.14 10.69 35.77
N ALA A 117 -6.40 10.32 35.56
CA ALA A 117 -7.04 9.22 36.28
C ALA A 117 -6.44 7.85 35.86
N GLU A 118 -6.12 7.70 34.58
CA GLU A 118 -5.47 6.50 34.05
C GLU A 118 -4.03 6.36 34.58
N ILE A 119 -3.30 7.48 34.68
CA ILE A 119 -1.96 7.54 35.28
C ILE A 119 -2.01 7.12 36.76
N LEU A 120 -3.00 7.59 37.52
CA LEU A 120 -3.17 7.18 38.93
C LEU A 120 -3.51 5.69 39.05
N ALA A 121 -4.39 5.18 38.17
CA ALA A 121 -4.71 3.77 38.14
C ALA A 121 -3.48 2.91 37.78
N LEU A 122 -2.67 3.36 36.82
CA LEU A 122 -1.42 2.69 36.44
C LEU A 122 -0.35 2.78 37.55
N GLN A 123 -0.33 3.85 38.35
CA GLN A 123 0.55 3.93 39.51
C GLN A 123 0.15 2.94 40.63
N ASP A 124 -1.16 2.79 40.87
CA ASP A 124 -1.68 1.80 41.81
C ASP A 124 -1.44 0.37 41.31
N GLU A 125 -1.61 0.16 40.01
CA GLU A 125 -1.31 -1.13 39.35
C GLU A 125 0.21 -1.43 39.39
N GLY A 126 1.05 -0.42 39.14
CA GLY A 126 2.49 -0.50 39.26
C GLY A 126 2.96 -0.83 40.68
N LYS A 127 2.29 -0.27 41.69
CA LYS A 127 2.55 -0.59 43.10
C LYS A 127 2.08 -2.03 43.44
N ALA A 128 0.90 -2.41 43.00
CA ALA A 128 0.42 -3.77 43.18
C ALA A 128 1.31 -4.81 42.48
N LEU A 129 1.85 -4.47 41.30
CA LEU A 129 2.84 -5.28 40.60
C LEU A 129 4.17 -5.34 41.37
N SER A 130 4.63 -4.23 41.95
CA SER A 130 5.84 -4.19 42.77
C SER A 130 5.71 -5.04 44.05
N ASP A 131 4.53 -4.97 44.69
CA ASP A 131 4.23 -5.80 45.88
C ASP A 131 4.11 -7.28 45.47
N SER A 132 3.57 -7.57 44.28
CA SER A 132 3.52 -8.94 43.69
C SER A 132 4.92 -9.43 43.30
N LEU A 133 5.80 -8.55 42.80
CA LEU A 133 7.20 -8.88 42.53
C LEU A 133 7.93 -9.26 43.83
N GLY A 134 7.73 -8.48 44.93
CA GLY A 134 8.31 -8.79 46.22
C GLY A 134 7.84 -10.13 46.79
N SER A 135 6.58 -10.50 46.55
CA SER A 135 6.05 -11.84 46.92
C SER A 135 6.60 -12.95 45.98
N LEU A 136 6.82 -12.62 44.72
CA LEU A 136 7.45 -13.53 43.75
C LEU A 136 8.95 -13.75 44.02
N ASP A 137 9.65 -12.73 44.48
CA ASP A 137 11.06 -12.87 44.93
C ASP A 137 11.16 -13.83 46.11
N LEU A 138 10.25 -13.71 47.12
CA LEU A 138 10.16 -14.66 48.22
C LEU A 138 9.79 -16.10 47.80
N GLU A 139 8.86 -16.23 46.82
CA GLU A 139 8.53 -17.53 46.20
C GLU A 139 9.69 -18.06 45.38
N ASN A 140 10.47 -17.18 44.74
CA ASN A 140 11.65 -17.55 43.97
C ASN A 140 12.78 -18.06 44.85
N ASP A 141 12.99 -17.45 46.04
CA ASP A 141 13.98 -17.94 47.01
C ASP A 141 13.60 -19.33 47.54
N LEU A 142 12.31 -19.59 47.81
CA LEU A 142 11.81 -20.92 48.15
C LEU A 142 11.95 -21.91 46.98
N LEU A 143 11.68 -21.47 45.76
CA LEU A 143 11.87 -22.27 44.54
C LEU A 143 13.36 -22.56 44.25
N VAL A 144 14.25 -21.66 44.61
CA VAL A 144 15.71 -21.90 44.50
C VAL A 144 16.16 -22.96 45.49
N GLU A 145 15.60 -22.98 46.68
CA GLU A 145 15.90 -24.03 47.70
C GLU A 145 15.32 -25.40 47.26
N GLU A 146 14.12 -25.41 46.71
CA GLU A 146 13.52 -26.61 46.09
C GLU A 146 14.29 -27.00 44.79
N TRP A 147 14.74 -26.03 44.02
CA TRP A 147 15.58 -26.24 42.81
C TRP A 147 16.91 -26.89 43.14
N ASN A 148 17.60 -26.47 44.19
CA ASN A 148 18.85 -27.08 44.63
C ASN A 148 18.64 -28.55 45.06
N THR A 149 17.48 -28.86 45.65
CA THR A 149 17.11 -30.25 45.97
C THR A 149 16.76 -31.08 44.74
N LEU A 150 16.12 -30.44 43.74
CA LEU A 150 15.84 -31.02 42.42
C LEU A 150 17.11 -31.19 41.59
N GLU A 151 18.08 -30.29 41.68
CA GLU A 151 19.34 -30.36 40.99
C GLU A 151 20.17 -31.57 41.43
N GLU A 152 20.16 -31.91 42.73
CA GLU A 152 20.74 -33.15 43.24
C GLU A 152 20.02 -34.40 42.70
N LEU A 153 18.68 -34.38 42.64
CA LEU A 153 17.87 -35.44 42.06
C LEU A 153 18.04 -35.57 40.54
N ILE A 154 18.18 -34.42 39.84
CA ILE A 154 18.46 -34.39 38.40
C ILE A 154 19.84 -34.96 38.10
N LYS A 155 20.83 -34.63 38.94
CA LYS A 155 22.21 -35.17 38.78
C LYS A 155 22.25 -36.70 38.90
N LEU A 156 21.49 -37.24 39.87
CA LEU A 156 21.31 -38.69 40.01
C LEU A 156 20.54 -39.31 38.84
N SER A 157 19.55 -38.58 38.28
CA SER A 157 18.81 -39.01 37.10
C SER A 157 19.63 -38.88 35.81
N GLN A 158 20.50 -37.87 35.70
CA GLN A 158 21.39 -37.64 34.57
C GLN A 158 22.44 -38.77 34.44
N GLU A 159 22.96 -39.27 35.57
CA GLU A 159 23.85 -40.43 35.57
C GLU A 159 23.18 -41.74 35.10
N GLU A 160 21.87 -41.86 35.31
CA GLU A 160 21.08 -42.96 34.73
C GLU A 160 20.69 -42.70 33.26
N LEU A 161 20.44 -41.43 32.88
CA LEU A 161 20.14 -40.98 31.51
C LEU A 161 21.35 -41.12 30.58
N GLU A 162 22.58 -40.82 31.03
CA GLU A 162 23.79 -41.05 30.25
C GLU A 162 23.98 -42.52 29.91
N LYS A 163 23.54 -43.44 30.77
CA LYS A 163 23.54 -44.89 30.50
C LYS A 163 22.46 -45.32 29.50
N LEU A 164 21.35 -44.55 29.38
CA LEU A 164 20.30 -44.80 28.40
C LEU A 164 20.56 -44.07 27.07
N ASP A 165 21.17 -42.88 27.11
CA ASP A 165 21.48 -42.07 25.91
C ASP A 165 22.48 -42.78 24.99
N ALA A 166 23.38 -43.59 25.57
CA ALA A 166 24.23 -44.50 24.80
C ALA A 166 23.45 -45.58 24.02
N LYS A 167 22.17 -45.77 24.32
CA LYS A 167 21.26 -46.73 23.65
C LYS A 167 20.23 -46.07 22.71
N ILE A 168 20.03 -44.77 22.75
CA ILE A 168 18.96 -44.04 22.01
C ILE A 168 19.56 -43.07 20.97
N ASN A 169 20.82 -43.21 20.64
CA ASN A 169 21.48 -42.31 19.69
C ASN A 169 20.91 -42.48 18.29
N GLN A 170 20.08 -41.51 17.88
CA GLN A 170 20.08 -40.75 16.62
C GLN A 170 18.72 -40.05 16.42
N ARG A 171 18.52 -38.90 17.09
CA ARG A 171 17.41 -38.00 16.70
C ARG A 171 17.74 -37.45 15.30
N ASP A 172 16.81 -37.63 14.37
CA ASP A 172 16.97 -37.00 13.07
C ASP A 172 16.73 -35.48 13.24
N PRO A 173 17.71 -34.64 12.85
CA PRO A 173 17.59 -33.20 12.98
C PRO A 173 16.43 -32.69 12.11
N LYS A 174 15.51 -31.90 12.68
CA LYS A 174 14.36 -31.41 11.99
C LYS A 174 13.90 -30.07 12.58
N LEU A 175 13.60 -29.09 11.73
CA LEU A 175 12.85 -27.89 12.11
C LEU A 175 11.37 -28.25 12.21
N LEU A 176 10.72 -27.89 13.33
CA LEU A 176 9.32 -28.21 13.59
C LEU A 176 8.40 -27.02 13.36
N HIS A 177 8.88 -25.81 13.69
CA HIS A 177 8.12 -24.57 13.57
C HIS A 177 9.07 -23.40 13.40
N PHE A 178 8.62 -22.38 12.67
CA PHE A 178 9.34 -21.12 12.48
C PHE A 178 8.34 -19.99 12.29
N GLU A 179 8.51 -18.88 13.02
CA GLU A 179 7.65 -17.70 12.96
C GLU A 179 8.39 -16.44 13.39
N PHE A 180 7.81 -15.28 13.12
CA PHE A 180 8.23 -14.01 13.70
C PHE A 180 7.07 -13.41 14.50
N LEU A 181 7.28 -13.10 15.77
CA LEU A 181 6.29 -12.42 16.61
C LEU A 181 6.51 -10.91 16.60
N ALA A 182 5.44 -10.14 16.44
CA ALA A 182 5.47 -8.68 16.52
C ALA A 182 5.94 -8.19 17.91
N SER A 183 5.58 -8.90 18.97
CA SER A 183 6.04 -8.61 20.34
C SER A 183 7.56 -8.74 20.53
N GLU A 184 8.22 -9.58 19.74
CA GLU A 184 9.67 -9.77 19.75
C GLU A 184 10.39 -8.88 18.72
N ASN A 185 9.64 -8.32 17.76
CA ASN A 185 10.11 -7.47 16.67
C ASN A 185 9.32 -6.14 16.57
N PRO A 186 9.14 -5.38 17.68
CA PRO A 186 8.18 -4.27 17.73
C PRO A 186 8.54 -3.09 16.83
N MET A 187 9.78 -2.99 16.37
CA MET A 187 10.22 -1.94 15.45
C MET A 187 10.13 -2.36 13.97
N GLN A 188 9.99 -3.66 13.70
CA GLN A 188 10.01 -4.21 12.36
C GLN A 188 8.66 -4.75 11.92
N LEU A 189 7.88 -5.31 12.84
CA LEU A 189 6.63 -5.98 12.54
C LEU A 189 5.45 -5.29 13.22
N VAL A 190 4.34 -5.21 12.51
CA VAL A 190 3.05 -4.72 13.03
C VAL A 190 2.12 -5.87 13.43
N GLU A 191 2.37 -7.06 12.93
CA GLU A 191 1.63 -8.29 13.21
C GLU A 191 2.56 -9.50 13.25
N ASN A 192 2.10 -10.62 13.79
CA ASN A 192 2.84 -11.87 13.75
C ASN A 192 2.89 -12.43 12.33
N ALA A 193 4.01 -13.01 11.94
CA ALA A 193 4.18 -13.67 10.66
C ALA A 193 4.48 -15.16 10.89
N GLU A 194 3.53 -16.03 10.57
CA GLU A 194 3.73 -17.46 10.49
C GLU A 194 4.47 -17.81 9.20
N CYS A 195 5.41 -18.75 9.28
CA CYS A 195 6.20 -19.17 8.15
C CYS A 195 5.83 -20.61 7.79
N GLU A 196 5.77 -20.90 6.50
CA GLU A 196 5.46 -22.21 5.99
C GLU A 196 6.77 -23.01 5.74
N ILE A 197 6.82 -24.23 6.24
CA ILE A 197 7.92 -25.15 5.91
C ILE A 197 7.50 -25.97 4.69
N ILE A 198 8.04 -25.58 3.52
CA ILE A 198 7.71 -26.18 2.22
C ILE A 198 8.66 -27.35 1.95
N GLY A 199 8.07 -28.50 1.72
CA GLY A 199 8.84 -29.73 1.58
C GLY A 199 9.70 -29.95 2.84
N ASP A 200 10.92 -30.36 2.66
CA ASP A 200 11.82 -30.69 3.77
C ASP A 200 13.05 -29.76 3.84
N SER A 201 13.03 -28.62 3.13
CA SER A 201 14.25 -27.81 2.93
C SER A 201 14.04 -26.32 2.77
N VAL A 202 12.81 -25.82 2.67
CA VAL A 202 12.54 -24.39 2.48
C VAL A 202 11.58 -23.89 3.58
N VAL A 203 11.89 -22.73 4.14
CA VAL A 203 11.04 -22.00 5.07
C VAL A 203 10.66 -20.67 4.41
N GLU A 204 9.41 -20.52 4.00
CA GLU A 204 8.91 -19.28 3.43
C GLU A 204 8.13 -18.47 4.47
N CYS A 205 8.51 -17.23 4.64
CA CYS A 205 7.89 -16.27 5.54
C CYS A 205 7.44 -15.05 4.78
N ARG A 206 6.17 -14.68 4.91
CA ARG A 206 5.66 -13.39 4.44
C ARG A 206 5.45 -12.49 5.65
N VAL A 207 6.18 -11.40 5.69
CA VAL A 207 6.13 -10.45 6.80
C VAL A 207 5.60 -9.09 6.35
N LEU A 208 4.65 -8.54 7.08
CA LEU A 208 4.26 -7.14 6.91
C LEU A 208 5.32 -6.28 7.61
N ASN A 209 6.32 -5.88 6.86
CA ASN A 209 7.50 -5.21 7.37
C ASN A 209 7.71 -3.86 6.68
N VAL A 210 7.50 -2.82 7.42
CA VAL A 210 7.61 -1.43 6.96
C VAL A 210 9.06 -0.93 6.93
N MET A 211 9.93 -1.52 7.76
CA MET A 211 11.28 -0.97 7.98
C MET A 211 12.39 -1.75 7.29
N SER A 212 12.40 -3.01 7.34
CA SER A 212 13.26 -3.95 6.58
C SER A 212 13.43 -5.30 7.31
N ALA A 213 13.77 -6.35 6.58
CA ALA A 213 14.10 -7.66 7.13
C ALA A 213 15.53 -7.76 7.72
N LYS A 214 16.25 -6.63 7.90
CA LYS A 214 17.68 -6.62 8.30
C LYS A 214 17.95 -7.03 9.73
N SER A 215 16.96 -7.01 10.60
CA SER A 215 17.16 -7.37 12.01
C SER A 215 15.88 -7.94 12.59
N LEU A 216 15.57 -9.20 12.23
CA LEU A 216 14.42 -9.92 12.74
C LEU A 216 14.87 -10.99 13.75
N ILE A 217 14.11 -11.15 14.82
CA ILE A 217 14.28 -12.18 15.85
C ILE A 217 13.30 -13.30 15.53
N PRO A 218 13.75 -14.46 15.04
CA PRO A 218 12.89 -15.59 14.77
C PRO A 218 12.55 -16.35 16.04
N ARG A 219 11.34 -16.88 16.11
CA ARG A 219 10.92 -17.88 17.05
C ARG A 219 10.80 -19.23 16.34
N PHE A 220 11.42 -20.24 16.88
CA PHE A 220 11.42 -21.56 16.24
C PHE A 220 11.52 -22.69 17.26
N SER A 221 11.04 -23.86 16.87
CA SER A 221 11.24 -25.12 17.59
C SER A 221 11.83 -26.17 16.65
N PHE A 222 12.62 -27.09 17.19
CA PHE A 222 13.34 -28.07 16.41
C PHE A 222 13.64 -29.35 17.21
N ASN A 223 13.94 -30.44 16.52
CA ASN A 223 14.56 -31.62 17.04
C ASN A 223 16.06 -31.57 16.73
N GLY A 224 16.90 -31.58 17.72
CA GLY A 224 18.36 -31.49 17.59
C GLY A 224 18.98 -30.84 18.83
N ASP A 225 20.28 -30.58 18.76
CA ASP A 225 21.05 -30.04 19.87
C ASP A 225 21.08 -28.50 19.81
N TYR A 226 21.28 -27.94 18.62
CA TYR A 226 21.28 -26.49 18.40
C TYR A 226 20.99 -26.16 16.94
N VAL A 227 20.72 -24.87 16.70
CA VAL A 227 20.46 -24.32 15.36
C VAL A 227 21.47 -23.22 15.04
N THR A 228 21.93 -23.19 13.79
CA THR A 228 22.66 -22.03 13.25
C THR A 228 21.88 -21.39 12.12
N ILE A 229 21.95 -20.05 12.01
CA ILE A 229 21.40 -19.28 10.90
C ILE A 229 22.51 -18.44 10.31
N GLY A 230 22.77 -18.61 9.00
CA GLY A 230 23.90 -17.96 8.34
C GLY A 230 25.25 -18.29 8.99
N GLY A 231 25.41 -19.51 9.51
CA GLY A 231 26.61 -19.99 10.19
C GLY A 231 26.82 -19.52 11.64
N ARG A 232 25.90 -18.68 12.19
CA ARG A 232 25.94 -18.19 13.57
C ARG A 232 24.89 -18.92 14.41
N GLN A 233 25.27 -19.34 15.62
CA GLN A 233 24.33 -20.00 16.53
C GLN A 233 23.12 -19.12 16.82
N ALA A 234 21.93 -19.71 16.71
CA ALA A 234 20.65 -19.06 16.90
C ALA A 234 19.99 -19.55 18.19
N VAL A 235 19.47 -18.59 18.97
CA VAL A 235 18.61 -18.86 20.13
C VAL A 235 17.23 -18.30 19.78
N SER A 236 16.22 -19.18 19.82
CA SER A 236 14.82 -18.83 19.54
C SER A 236 14.36 -17.68 20.41
N SER A 237 13.65 -16.71 19.84
CA SER A 237 13.14 -15.50 20.53
C SER A 237 14.21 -14.59 21.14
N LYS A 238 15.48 -14.71 20.75
CA LYS A 238 16.56 -13.90 21.33
C LYS A 238 17.55 -13.36 20.31
N THR A 239 17.93 -14.14 19.31
CA THR A 239 19.00 -13.76 18.39
C THR A 239 18.44 -13.13 17.14
N ALA A 240 18.81 -11.87 16.87
CA ALA A 240 18.43 -11.18 15.64
C ALA A 240 19.34 -11.57 14.46
N PHE A 241 18.75 -11.69 13.28
CA PHE A 241 19.44 -11.97 12.02
C PHE A 241 18.96 -11.04 10.91
N ASP A 242 19.81 -10.87 9.91
CA ASP A 242 19.47 -10.19 8.68
C ASP A 242 18.87 -11.20 7.68
N PHE A 243 17.59 -11.04 7.38
CA PHE A 243 16.83 -11.83 6.42
C PHE A 243 16.52 -11.05 5.12
N SER A 244 17.24 -9.97 4.84
CA SER A 244 17.10 -9.24 3.56
C SER A 244 17.53 -10.06 2.32
N SER A 245 18.13 -11.19 2.54
CA SER A 245 18.42 -12.24 1.54
C SER A 245 18.22 -13.61 2.17
N GLU A 246 18.13 -14.63 1.33
CA GLU A 246 18.04 -16.03 1.76
C GLU A 246 19.10 -16.36 2.81
N ARG A 247 18.72 -17.15 3.81
CA ARG A 247 19.60 -17.59 4.89
C ARG A 247 19.53 -19.11 5.05
N ALA A 248 20.68 -19.73 5.11
CA ALA A 248 20.77 -21.13 5.51
C ALA A 248 20.49 -21.25 7.02
N LEU A 249 19.52 -22.06 7.40
CA LEU A 249 19.25 -22.51 8.75
C LEU A 249 19.65 -23.97 8.85
N VAL A 250 20.53 -24.31 9.77
CA VAL A 250 21.00 -25.69 9.95
C VAL A 250 20.64 -26.14 11.35
N VAL A 251 19.91 -27.25 11.43
CA VAL A 251 19.63 -27.98 12.67
C VAL A 251 20.74 -29.03 12.85
N HIS A 252 21.41 -29.03 13.99
CA HIS A 252 22.49 -29.94 14.34
C HIS A 252 22.01 -30.95 15.38
N SER A 253 22.41 -32.22 15.22
CA SER A 253 22.12 -33.29 16.16
C SER A 253 23.27 -34.33 16.10
N GLY A 254 24.19 -34.27 17.06
CA GLY A 254 25.44 -35.04 17.00
C GLY A 254 26.20 -34.75 15.72
N ASP A 255 26.51 -35.81 14.97
CA ASP A 255 27.20 -35.71 13.68
C ASP A 255 26.26 -35.46 12.48
N LYS A 256 24.96 -35.43 12.70
CA LYS A 256 23.94 -35.16 11.67
C LYS A 256 23.56 -33.70 11.60
N THR A 257 23.28 -33.24 10.38
CA THR A 257 22.73 -31.91 10.14
C THR A 257 21.58 -31.96 9.17
N LYS A 258 20.64 -31.03 9.31
CA LYS A 258 19.58 -30.78 8.34
C LYS A 258 19.54 -29.30 8.02
N GLU A 259 19.69 -28.99 6.74
CA GLU A 259 19.71 -27.63 6.24
C GLU A 259 18.34 -27.24 5.68
N TYR A 260 17.94 -25.97 5.93
CA TYR A 260 16.78 -25.29 5.38
C TYR A 260 17.22 -23.95 4.81
N THR A 261 16.62 -23.54 3.69
CA THR A 261 16.75 -22.19 3.17
C THR A 261 15.58 -21.35 3.69
N VAL A 262 15.87 -20.35 4.50
CA VAL A 262 14.87 -19.40 4.99
C VAL A 262 14.77 -18.23 4.02
N ILE A 263 13.56 -18.01 3.47
CA ILE A 263 13.21 -16.94 2.56
C ILE A 263 12.20 -16.05 3.27
N VAL A 264 12.55 -14.79 3.51
CA VAL A 264 11.65 -13.78 4.09
C VAL A 264 11.32 -12.76 3.02
N SER A 265 10.04 -12.66 2.66
CA SER A 265 9.52 -11.66 1.75
C SER A 265 8.67 -10.66 2.52
N ALA A 266 9.01 -9.38 2.44
CA ALA A 266 8.18 -8.32 2.97
C ALA A 266 6.93 -8.14 2.10
N TYR A 267 5.78 -7.91 2.70
CA TYR A 267 4.57 -7.49 2.00
C TYR A 267 3.94 -6.29 2.70
N THR A 268 3.12 -5.55 1.99
CA THR A 268 2.58 -4.26 2.46
C THR A 268 1.11 -4.32 2.84
N GLY A 269 0.51 -5.50 2.73
CA GLY A 269 -0.95 -5.69 2.78
C GLY A 269 -1.61 -5.61 1.41
N LEU A 270 -0.89 -5.21 0.36
CA LEU A 270 -1.37 -5.26 -1.03
C LEU A 270 -1.28 -6.68 -1.59
N PRO A 271 -2.07 -7.02 -2.61
CA PRO A 271 -1.83 -8.21 -3.42
C PRO A 271 -0.42 -8.18 -3.99
N THR A 272 0.24 -9.33 -4.05
CA THR A 272 1.61 -9.44 -4.55
C THR A 272 1.62 -10.16 -5.89
N LEU A 273 2.13 -9.48 -6.92
CA LEU A 273 2.35 -10.03 -8.24
C LEU A 273 3.82 -10.45 -8.37
N TRP A 274 4.03 -11.70 -8.66
CA TRP A 274 5.34 -12.27 -8.95
C TRP A 274 5.52 -12.38 -10.46
N ALA A 275 6.64 -11.88 -10.98
CA ALA A 275 7.00 -11.99 -12.39
C ALA A 275 8.46 -12.46 -12.52
N GLU A 276 8.65 -13.60 -13.16
CA GLU A 276 9.95 -14.21 -13.35
C GLU A 276 10.30 -14.29 -14.84
N THR A 277 11.43 -13.73 -15.23
CA THR A 277 11.89 -13.66 -16.64
C THR A 277 13.21 -14.41 -16.85
N THR A 278 13.28 -15.67 -16.42
CA THR A 278 14.52 -16.51 -16.53
C THR A 278 15.76 -15.84 -15.91
N GLY A 279 15.58 -15.09 -14.81
CA GLY A 279 16.64 -14.41 -14.06
C GLY A 279 17.27 -13.22 -14.79
N ARG A 280 16.72 -12.78 -15.92
CA ARG A 280 17.24 -11.65 -16.69
C ARG A 280 16.35 -10.42 -16.55
N MET A 281 17.00 -9.28 -16.39
CA MET A 281 16.33 -7.99 -16.53
C MET A 281 15.92 -7.76 -17.99
N LEU A 282 14.83 -7.01 -18.21
CA LEU A 282 14.41 -6.64 -19.56
C LEU A 282 15.41 -5.64 -20.13
N SER A 283 16.20 -6.05 -21.12
CA SER A 283 17.29 -5.23 -21.66
C SER A 283 16.84 -4.27 -22.77
N GLU A 284 15.64 -4.49 -23.32
CA GLU A 284 15.07 -3.68 -24.41
C GLU A 284 13.65 -3.26 -24.07
N ALA A 285 13.36 -1.97 -24.26
CA ALA A 285 12.00 -1.47 -24.18
C ALA A 285 11.19 -1.93 -25.40
N ASN A 286 9.88 -2.07 -25.19
CA ASN A 286 8.93 -2.46 -26.23
C ASN A 286 9.20 -3.85 -26.87
N HIS A 287 9.96 -4.69 -26.16
CA HIS A 287 10.22 -6.07 -26.53
C HIS A 287 9.64 -7.03 -25.48
N TYR A 288 8.92 -8.09 -25.94
CA TYR A 288 8.35 -9.08 -25.06
C TYR A 288 9.33 -10.20 -24.71
N TYR A 289 9.55 -10.41 -23.43
CA TYR A 289 10.31 -11.52 -22.86
C TYR A 289 9.36 -12.59 -22.30
N LYS A 290 9.76 -13.84 -22.39
CA LYS A 290 9.02 -14.92 -21.70
C LYS A 290 9.08 -14.66 -20.20
N ALA A 291 7.94 -14.84 -19.56
CA ALA A 291 7.81 -14.69 -18.11
C ALA A 291 6.91 -15.78 -17.55
N THR A 292 7.07 -16.05 -16.29
CA THR A 292 6.10 -16.77 -15.46
C THR A 292 5.52 -15.77 -14.48
N VAL A 293 4.21 -15.74 -14.36
CA VAL A 293 3.49 -14.78 -13.51
C VAL A 293 2.59 -15.54 -12.56
N SER A 294 2.62 -15.15 -11.29
CA SER A 294 1.63 -15.54 -10.28
C SER A 294 1.16 -14.31 -9.51
N LEU A 295 0.00 -14.40 -8.92
CA LEU A 295 -0.59 -13.33 -8.13
C LEU A 295 -1.17 -13.93 -6.85
N VAL A 296 -0.70 -13.46 -5.72
CA VAL A 296 -1.27 -13.76 -4.41
C VAL A 296 -2.13 -12.58 -4.01
N ASP A 297 -3.44 -12.80 -3.95
CA ASP A 297 -4.35 -11.79 -3.42
C ASP A 297 -4.30 -11.81 -1.89
N ASN A 298 -4.48 -10.67 -1.26
CA ASN A 298 -4.35 -10.57 0.18
C ASN A 298 -5.62 -11.09 0.88
N ALA A 299 -5.51 -12.27 1.48
CA ALA A 299 -6.62 -12.91 2.20
C ALA A 299 -7.08 -12.10 3.44
N VAL A 300 -6.21 -11.28 4.03
CA VAL A 300 -6.55 -10.39 5.15
C VAL A 300 -7.64 -9.40 4.75
N TYR A 301 -7.64 -8.97 3.49
CA TYR A 301 -8.68 -8.09 2.92
C TYR A 301 -9.78 -8.86 2.17
N GLY A 302 -9.89 -10.17 2.38
CA GLY A 302 -10.91 -11.02 1.74
C GLY A 302 -10.65 -11.28 0.26
N GLY A 303 -9.43 -11.12 -0.21
CA GLY A 303 -9.06 -11.27 -1.60
C GLY A 303 -9.19 -12.72 -2.11
N THR A 304 -9.83 -12.88 -3.25
CA THR A 304 -10.02 -14.17 -3.95
C THR A 304 -9.55 -14.12 -5.41
N GLY A 305 -8.92 -12.99 -5.81
CA GLY A 305 -8.54 -12.69 -7.19
C GLY A 305 -7.13 -13.14 -7.58
N GLY A 306 -6.56 -14.10 -6.88
CA GLY A 306 -5.22 -14.62 -7.13
C GLY A 306 -5.10 -15.37 -8.47
N LEU A 307 -3.85 -15.55 -8.92
CA LEU A 307 -3.49 -16.33 -10.09
C LEU A 307 -2.37 -17.31 -9.72
N SER A 308 -2.60 -18.60 -9.96
CA SER A 308 -1.52 -19.60 -9.87
C SER A 308 -0.46 -19.33 -10.94
N GLU A 309 0.73 -19.86 -10.75
CA GLU A 309 1.85 -19.76 -11.67
C GLU A 309 1.43 -20.03 -13.11
N THR A 310 1.52 -18.99 -13.96
CA THR A 310 1.01 -19.02 -15.33
C THR A 310 2.04 -18.43 -16.30
N SER A 311 2.22 -19.10 -17.43
CA SER A 311 3.11 -18.63 -18.49
C SER A 311 2.56 -17.38 -19.15
N ALA A 312 3.42 -16.37 -19.28
CA ALA A 312 3.10 -15.07 -19.87
C ALA A 312 4.30 -14.53 -20.67
N ARG A 313 4.11 -13.35 -21.23
CA ARG A 313 5.19 -12.51 -21.74
C ARG A 313 5.13 -11.16 -21.03
N MET A 314 6.28 -10.62 -20.70
CA MET A 314 6.41 -9.32 -20.05
C MET A 314 7.25 -8.38 -20.91
N MET A 315 6.87 -7.12 -20.93
CA MET A 315 7.52 -6.06 -21.71
C MET A 315 7.61 -4.79 -20.88
N ALA A 316 8.78 -4.15 -20.87
CA ALA A 316 8.88 -2.77 -20.41
C ALA A 316 8.44 -1.83 -21.55
N GLN A 317 7.52 -0.91 -21.26
CA GLN A 317 6.94 -0.01 -22.25
C GLN A 317 7.65 1.36 -22.27
N GLY A 318 7.77 1.93 -23.44
CA GLY A 318 8.31 3.28 -23.64
C GLY A 318 9.83 3.33 -23.54
N THR A 319 10.37 4.22 -22.73
CA THR A 319 11.82 4.35 -22.50
C THR A 319 12.17 3.72 -21.16
N LEU A 320 13.18 2.85 -21.17
CA LEU A 320 13.66 2.25 -19.93
C LEU A 320 14.19 3.31 -18.97
N ARG A 321 13.74 3.24 -17.74
CA ARG A 321 14.25 4.04 -16.64
C ARG A 321 15.33 3.26 -15.91
N TYR A 322 16.38 3.94 -15.51
CA TYR A 322 17.46 3.40 -14.71
C TYR A 322 17.56 4.20 -13.42
N TYR A 323 17.79 3.51 -12.34
CA TYR A 323 17.97 4.13 -11.03
C TYR A 323 19.35 3.75 -10.49
N THR A 324 20.10 4.74 -10.06
CA THR A 324 21.40 4.53 -9.41
C THR A 324 21.23 4.89 -7.95
N LYS A 325 21.17 3.87 -7.09
CA LYS A 325 21.15 4.07 -5.64
C LYS A 325 22.54 4.49 -5.19
N GLN A 326 22.68 5.70 -4.64
CA GLN A 326 23.99 6.24 -4.17
C GLN A 326 24.47 5.65 -2.83
N VAL A 327 23.80 4.66 -2.28
CA VAL A 327 24.00 4.21 -0.89
C VAL A 327 25.07 3.13 -0.75
N ASP A 328 25.45 2.45 -1.82
CA ASP A 328 26.61 1.59 -1.79
C ASP A 328 27.63 2.03 -2.85
N TRP A 329 28.88 2.07 -2.45
CA TRP A 329 30.00 2.45 -3.29
C TRP A 329 30.28 1.44 -4.43
N SER A 330 29.41 0.45 -4.62
CA SER A 330 29.53 -0.57 -5.64
C SER A 330 29.13 -0.12 -7.03
N GLY A 331 28.46 1.03 -7.16
CA GLY A 331 28.12 1.62 -8.45
C GLY A 331 27.17 0.79 -9.32
N HIS A 332 26.42 -0.12 -8.74
CA HIS A 332 25.46 -0.94 -9.49
C HIS A 332 24.29 -0.08 -9.94
N THR A 333 24.13 0.04 -11.25
CA THR A 333 22.95 0.64 -11.86
C THR A 333 21.84 -0.40 -11.81
N GLU A 334 20.83 -0.16 -10.97
CA GLU A 334 19.62 -0.97 -10.95
C GLU A 334 18.61 -0.42 -11.98
N TRP A 335 17.70 -1.29 -12.40
CA TRP A 335 16.57 -0.89 -13.22
C TRP A 335 15.67 0.06 -12.43
N GLY A 336 15.26 1.14 -13.07
CA GLY A 336 14.28 2.05 -12.52
C GLY A 336 12.88 1.45 -12.52
N LYS A 337 11.95 2.14 -11.87
CA LYS A 337 10.54 1.78 -11.83
C LYS A 337 9.90 2.01 -13.20
N ASN A 338 9.80 0.97 -14.02
CA ASN A 338 9.34 1.02 -15.40
C ASN A 338 7.86 0.68 -15.54
N ASP A 339 7.23 1.18 -16.61
CA ASP A 339 5.91 0.70 -17.03
C ASP A 339 6.04 -0.70 -17.64
N TYR A 340 5.15 -1.62 -17.25
CA TYR A 340 5.17 -2.97 -17.79
C TYR A 340 3.84 -3.35 -18.43
N LYS A 341 3.92 -4.21 -19.47
CA LYS A 341 2.79 -4.95 -20.02
C LYS A 341 3.00 -6.43 -19.80
N LEU A 342 1.90 -7.11 -19.46
CA LEU A 342 1.81 -8.56 -19.41
C LEU A 342 0.91 -9.02 -20.55
N ASN A 343 1.30 -10.11 -21.21
CA ASN A 343 0.48 -10.75 -22.25
C ASN A 343 0.44 -12.26 -22.00
N PHE A 344 -0.74 -12.77 -21.70
CA PHE A 344 -1.01 -14.18 -21.47
C PHE A 344 -1.46 -14.88 -22.74
N SER A 345 -1.17 -16.17 -22.87
CA SER A 345 -1.63 -16.99 -24.01
C SER A 345 -3.16 -17.16 -24.02
N ASN A 346 -3.76 -17.28 -22.84
CA ASN A 346 -5.19 -17.33 -22.62
C ASN A 346 -5.63 -16.14 -21.79
N ALA A 347 -6.91 -15.77 -21.87
CA ALA A 347 -7.46 -14.76 -21.00
C ALA A 347 -7.45 -15.23 -19.54
N VAL A 348 -6.93 -14.40 -18.64
CA VAL A 348 -6.89 -14.63 -17.20
C VAL A 348 -7.60 -13.49 -16.49
N SER A 349 -8.24 -13.79 -15.35
CA SER A 349 -8.76 -12.79 -14.44
C SER A 349 -7.68 -12.49 -13.39
N LEU A 350 -7.41 -11.23 -13.15
CA LEU A 350 -6.51 -10.76 -12.08
C LEU A 350 -7.33 -9.88 -11.14
N LEU A 351 -7.26 -10.16 -9.84
CA LEU A 351 -7.97 -9.42 -8.79
C LEU A 351 -9.48 -9.23 -9.11
N ASN A 352 -10.10 -10.30 -9.57
CA ASN A 352 -11.52 -10.35 -9.96
C ASN A 352 -11.92 -9.40 -11.12
N MET A 353 -10.96 -8.75 -11.77
CA MET A 353 -11.23 -8.00 -13.01
C MET A 353 -11.58 -8.97 -14.16
N PRO A 354 -12.43 -8.55 -15.11
CA PRO A 354 -12.81 -9.38 -16.24
C PRO A 354 -11.62 -9.94 -17.01
N ALA A 355 -11.67 -11.24 -17.31
CA ALA A 355 -10.57 -11.96 -17.92
C ALA A 355 -10.14 -11.34 -19.26
N HIS A 356 -8.84 -11.14 -19.42
CA HIS A 356 -8.20 -10.64 -20.63
C HIS A 356 -6.79 -11.22 -20.80
N LYS A 357 -6.25 -11.11 -22.03
CA LYS A 357 -4.86 -11.54 -22.30
C LYS A 357 -3.84 -10.46 -21.94
N ASP A 358 -4.22 -9.21 -22.11
CA ASP A 358 -3.31 -8.07 -21.95
C ASP A 358 -3.63 -7.30 -20.68
N TRP A 359 -2.59 -7.04 -19.91
CA TRP A 359 -2.62 -6.29 -18.66
C TRP A 359 -1.47 -5.31 -18.64
N GLN A 360 -1.55 -4.29 -17.80
CA GLN A 360 -0.48 -3.35 -17.60
C GLN A 360 -0.22 -3.06 -16.13
N MET A 361 1.00 -2.64 -15.85
CA MET A 361 1.43 -2.19 -14.54
C MET A 361 1.98 -0.77 -14.66
N VAL A 362 1.32 0.17 -14.01
CA VAL A 362 1.67 1.59 -14.01
C VAL A 362 2.44 1.90 -12.73
N PRO A 363 3.67 2.44 -12.83
CA PRO A 363 4.54 2.67 -11.66
C PRO A 363 4.23 3.95 -10.88
N ASN A 364 3.41 4.86 -11.41
CA ASN A 364 3.08 6.18 -10.84
C ASN A 364 4.32 7.04 -10.48
N VAL A 365 5.35 7.02 -11.30
CA VAL A 365 6.63 7.70 -10.99
C VAL A 365 6.53 9.23 -10.98
N TYR A 366 5.53 9.80 -11.63
CA TYR A 366 5.27 11.24 -11.65
C TYR A 366 4.30 11.69 -10.57
N ASP A 367 3.68 10.75 -9.87
CA ASP A 367 2.73 11.01 -8.79
C ASP A 367 3.26 10.41 -7.47
N ILE A 368 3.85 11.25 -6.65
CA ILE A 368 4.41 10.83 -5.35
C ILE A 368 3.34 10.29 -4.39
N THR A 369 2.06 10.64 -4.61
CA THR A 369 0.95 10.15 -3.81
C THR A 369 0.42 8.80 -4.31
N MET A 370 0.67 8.44 -5.55
CA MET A 370 0.08 7.30 -6.28
C MET A 370 -1.47 7.37 -6.36
N LEU A 371 -2.10 8.51 -6.10
CA LEU A 371 -3.55 8.67 -5.98
C LEU A 371 -4.20 9.37 -7.17
N HIS A 372 -3.42 10.03 -8.04
CA HIS A 372 -3.95 10.84 -9.14
C HIS A 372 -4.81 10.03 -10.10
N ASN A 373 -4.29 8.90 -10.60
CA ASN A 373 -5.04 8.01 -11.47
C ASN A 373 -6.30 7.46 -10.78
N GLN A 374 -6.15 6.96 -9.54
CA GLN A 374 -7.26 6.39 -8.79
C GLN A 374 -8.36 7.42 -8.50
N THR A 375 -7.98 8.66 -8.18
CA THR A 375 -8.94 9.76 -7.97
C THR A 375 -9.71 10.09 -9.26
N ALA A 376 -9.01 10.14 -10.39
CA ALA A 376 -9.65 10.37 -11.69
C ALA A 376 -10.58 9.21 -12.10
N PHE A 377 -10.20 7.97 -11.82
CA PHE A 377 -11.04 6.80 -12.05
C PHE A 377 -12.27 6.81 -11.15
N TYR A 378 -12.13 7.18 -9.88
CA TYR A 378 -13.29 7.36 -9.00
C TYR A 378 -14.27 8.43 -9.53
N MET A 379 -13.75 9.58 -10.01
CA MET A 379 -14.60 10.59 -10.65
C MET A 379 -15.28 10.04 -11.92
N SER A 380 -14.60 9.17 -12.66
CA SER A 380 -15.18 8.49 -13.83
C SER A 380 -16.26 7.47 -13.44
N GLU A 381 -16.08 6.74 -12.35
CA GLU A 381 -17.06 5.78 -11.84
C GLU A 381 -18.39 6.45 -11.43
N ILE A 382 -18.31 7.64 -10.84
CA ILE A 382 -19.51 8.43 -10.46
C ILE A 382 -20.06 9.29 -11.62
N SER A 383 -19.43 9.23 -12.80
CA SER A 383 -19.82 9.96 -13.99
C SER A 383 -20.89 9.23 -14.80
N LYS A 384 -21.21 9.77 -15.97
CA LYS A 384 -22.03 9.11 -16.99
C LYS A 384 -21.20 8.42 -18.09
N LEU A 385 -19.90 8.29 -17.91
CA LEU A 385 -19.07 7.55 -18.87
C LEU A 385 -19.39 6.05 -18.80
N ASP A 386 -19.53 5.42 -19.93
CA ASP A 386 -19.90 4.00 -20.06
C ASP A 386 -18.87 3.04 -19.45
N TYR A 387 -17.62 3.48 -19.37
CA TYR A 387 -16.53 2.62 -18.93
C TYR A 387 -15.44 3.41 -18.20
N THR A 388 -15.07 2.90 -17.05
CA THR A 388 -13.88 3.32 -16.30
C THR A 388 -12.88 2.17 -16.28
N PRO A 389 -11.60 2.40 -16.63
CA PRO A 389 -10.56 1.38 -16.51
C PRO A 389 -10.37 0.95 -15.05
N ARG A 390 -10.31 -0.37 -14.83
CA ARG A 390 -10.15 -0.94 -13.49
C ARG A 390 -8.67 -1.15 -13.19
N PHE A 391 -8.24 -0.68 -12.04
CA PHE A 391 -6.89 -0.83 -11.54
C PHE A 391 -6.90 -1.18 -10.05
N HIS A 392 -5.94 -1.99 -9.65
CA HIS A 392 -5.67 -2.32 -8.26
C HIS A 392 -4.20 -2.07 -7.93
N TYR A 393 -3.93 -1.58 -6.74
CA TYR A 393 -2.56 -1.50 -6.26
C TYR A 393 -2.03 -2.90 -5.95
N VAL A 394 -0.82 -3.17 -6.37
CA VAL A 394 -0.10 -4.42 -6.13
C VAL A 394 1.35 -4.16 -5.80
N ASP A 395 1.95 -5.02 -5.02
CA ASP A 395 3.39 -5.13 -4.91
C ASP A 395 3.94 -5.98 -6.07
N LEU A 396 4.95 -5.51 -6.74
CA LEU A 396 5.64 -6.27 -7.77
C LEU A 396 6.90 -6.92 -7.20
N MET A 397 6.94 -8.25 -7.23
CA MET A 397 8.14 -9.05 -7.05
C MET A 397 8.67 -9.44 -8.42
N PHE A 398 9.82 -8.88 -8.83
CA PHE A 398 10.40 -9.12 -10.14
C PHE A 398 11.73 -9.86 -10.01
N ASN A 399 11.80 -11.06 -10.58
CA ASN A 399 12.95 -11.98 -10.46
C ASN A 399 13.40 -12.14 -8.99
N GLY A 400 12.44 -12.44 -8.10
CA GLY A 400 12.68 -12.67 -6.68
C GLY A 400 13.00 -11.43 -5.85
N ARG A 401 12.86 -10.20 -6.42
CA ARG A 401 13.16 -8.94 -5.74
C ARG A 401 11.96 -8.00 -5.76
N TYR A 402 11.73 -7.32 -4.66
CA TYR A 402 10.73 -6.26 -4.60
C TYR A 402 11.09 -5.14 -5.58
N ALA A 403 10.17 -4.87 -6.50
CA ALA A 403 10.31 -3.86 -7.55
C ALA A 403 9.43 -2.62 -7.33
N GLY A 404 8.71 -2.57 -6.21
CA GLY A 404 7.88 -1.43 -5.84
C GLY A 404 6.38 -1.69 -5.95
N THR A 405 5.62 -0.70 -5.53
CA THR A 405 4.17 -0.68 -5.66
C THR A 405 3.76 -0.18 -7.04
N TYR A 406 2.82 -0.88 -7.65
CA TYR A 406 2.29 -0.59 -8.99
C TYR A 406 0.77 -0.54 -8.98
N MET A 407 0.18 0.10 -9.96
CA MET A 407 -1.22 -0.11 -10.33
C MET A 407 -1.28 -1.16 -11.43
N LEU A 408 -1.76 -2.35 -11.10
CA LEU A 408 -2.07 -3.43 -12.05
C LEU A 408 -3.48 -3.21 -12.60
N GLY A 409 -3.64 -3.18 -13.90
CA GLY A 409 -4.95 -2.94 -14.45
C GLY A 409 -5.10 -3.21 -15.93
N GLU A 410 -6.21 -2.73 -16.44
CA GLU A 410 -6.69 -2.98 -17.77
C GLU A 410 -5.95 -2.15 -18.81
N THR A 411 -5.64 -2.76 -19.95
CA THR A 411 -5.16 -2.05 -21.14
C THR A 411 -6.31 -1.42 -21.89
N LEU A 412 -6.03 -0.37 -22.66
CA LEU A 412 -7.01 0.19 -23.62
C LEU A 412 -7.24 -0.81 -24.75
N ASP A 413 -8.44 -1.33 -24.81
CA ASP A 413 -8.87 -2.33 -25.77
C ASP A 413 -10.37 -2.21 -26.06
N GLY A 414 -10.80 -2.56 -27.28
CA GLY A 414 -12.20 -2.45 -27.71
C GLY A 414 -13.06 -3.68 -27.43
N THR A 415 -12.52 -4.71 -26.77
CA THR A 415 -13.24 -5.94 -26.44
C THR A 415 -14.37 -5.72 -25.45
N SER A 416 -15.28 -6.70 -25.34
CA SER A 416 -16.47 -6.61 -24.48
C SER A 416 -16.15 -6.49 -22.98
N SER A 417 -14.98 -6.92 -22.56
CA SER A 417 -14.52 -6.80 -21.17
C SER A 417 -13.81 -5.47 -20.87
N ARG A 418 -13.61 -4.62 -21.86
CA ARG A 418 -12.95 -3.30 -21.80
C ARG A 418 -13.92 -2.21 -22.30
N VAL A 419 -13.52 -1.38 -23.23
CA VAL A 419 -14.34 -0.27 -23.75
C VAL A 419 -15.62 -0.75 -24.48
N ASN A 420 -15.63 -1.99 -24.91
CA ASN A 420 -16.80 -2.64 -25.54
C ASN A 420 -17.35 -1.90 -26.77
N VAL A 421 -16.51 -1.67 -27.73
CA VAL A 421 -16.90 -0.99 -28.97
C VAL A 421 -17.56 -1.94 -30.02
N GLY A 422 -17.75 -3.21 -29.69
CA GLY A 422 -18.23 -4.23 -30.62
C GLY A 422 -17.13 -4.74 -31.56
N SER A 423 -17.51 -5.64 -32.46
CA SER A 423 -16.57 -6.34 -33.37
C SER A 423 -15.93 -5.44 -34.42
N ASP A 424 -16.58 -4.35 -34.77
CA ASP A 424 -16.21 -3.42 -35.85
C ASP A 424 -16.14 -1.95 -35.40
N GLY A 425 -16.09 -1.75 -34.08
CA GLY A 425 -15.86 -0.45 -33.47
C GLY A 425 -14.37 -0.09 -33.29
N TYR A 426 -14.11 1.06 -32.71
CA TYR A 426 -12.78 1.63 -32.62
C TYR A 426 -12.51 2.21 -31.23
N VAL A 427 -11.27 2.06 -30.77
CA VAL A 427 -10.68 2.88 -29.71
C VAL A 427 -9.58 3.72 -30.34
N LEU A 428 -9.62 5.00 -30.11
CA LEU A 428 -8.78 6.01 -30.75
C LEU A 428 -8.05 6.84 -29.69
N SER A 429 -6.92 7.40 -30.06
CA SER A 429 -6.25 8.46 -29.28
C SER A 429 -6.07 9.68 -30.17
N ILE A 430 -6.51 10.86 -29.71
CA ILE A 430 -6.30 12.13 -30.43
C ILE A 430 -5.29 12.99 -29.65
N GLY A 431 -4.27 13.48 -30.33
CA GLY A 431 -3.25 14.36 -29.75
C GLY A 431 -1.88 14.22 -30.39
N SER A 432 -0.92 14.94 -29.84
CA SER A 432 0.45 15.00 -30.40
C SER A 432 1.25 13.70 -30.30
N ASN A 433 0.90 12.83 -29.34
CA ASN A 433 1.51 11.51 -29.22
C ASN A 433 0.78 10.52 -30.13
N THR A 434 1.52 9.88 -31.05
CA THR A 434 0.94 8.99 -32.06
C THR A 434 1.39 7.54 -31.85
N PHE A 435 0.48 6.60 -32.13
CA PHE A 435 0.67 5.16 -31.98
C PHE A 435 0.05 4.42 -33.19
N GLY A 436 0.77 3.47 -33.77
CA GLY A 436 0.21 2.64 -34.84
C GLY A 436 -0.18 3.44 -36.10
N SER A 437 -1.31 3.07 -36.71
CA SER A 437 -1.85 3.82 -37.85
C SER A 437 -2.47 5.13 -37.42
N THR A 438 -2.16 6.18 -38.14
CA THR A 438 -2.61 7.54 -37.83
C THR A 438 -3.27 8.20 -39.03
N PHE A 439 -4.16 9.15 -38.75
CA PHE A 439 -4.73 10.07 -39.73
C PHE A 439 -4.91 11.45 -39.10
N ALA A 440 -5.04 12.48 -39.90
CA ALA A 440 -5.30 13.84 -39.43
C ALA A 440 -6.81 14.15 -39.47
N THR A 441 -7.27 14.95 -38.50
CA THR A 441 -8.64 15.53 -38.54
C THR A 441 -8.78 16.53 -39.68
N ALA A 442 -10.01 16.90 -40.04
CA ALA A 442 -10.28 17.68 -41.25
C ALA A 442 -9.95 19.16 -41.13
N HIS A 443 -10.15 19.74 -39.93
CA HIS A 443 -10.08 21.20 -39.71
C HIS A 443 -8.85 21.64 -38.90
N LEU A 444 -8.56 20.90 -37.83
CA LEU A 444 -7.41 21.20 -36.96
C LEU A 444 -6.16 20.40 -37.31
N GLU A 445 -6.26 19.49 -38.27
CA GLU A 445 -5.17 18.59 -38.68
C GLU A 445 -4.52 17.83 -37.52
N GLN A 446 -5.28 17.64 -36.42
CA GLN A 446 -4.78 16.91 -35.27
C GLN A 446 -4.60 15.43 -35.60
N PRO A 447 -3.48 14.83 -35.18
CA PRO A 447 -3.26 13.41 -35.41
C PRO A 447 -4.19 12.58 -34.52
N VAL A 448 -4.77 11.56 -35.12
CA VAL A 448 -5.59 10.54 -34.47
C VAL A 448 -4.95 9.19 -34.71
N SER A 449 -4.67 8.46 -33.64
CA SER A 449 -4.12 7.10 -33.69
C SER A 449 -5.22 6.07 -33.44
N ILE A 450 -5.16 4.94 -34.14
CA ILE A 450 -6.06 3.83 -33.93
C ILE A 450 -5.41 2.86 -32.94
N LEU A 451 -5.98 2.74 -31.74
CA LEU A 451 -5.52 1.80 -30.70
C LEU A 451 -6.17 0.42 -30.88
N TYR A 452 -7.45 0.40 -31.29
CA TYR A 452 -8.22 -0.80 -31.63
C TYR A 452 -9.09 -0.53 -32.86
N PRO A 453 -9.24 -1.48 -33.79
CA PRO A 453 -8.68 -2.83 -33.78
C PRO A 453 -7.17 -2.87 -34.06
N THR A 454 -6.52 -3.98 -33.66
CA THR A 454 -5.08 -4.19 -33.89
C THR A 454 -4.73 -4.44 -35.36
N SER A 455 -5.65 -5.05 -36.11
CA SER A 455 -5.53 -5.22 -37.57
C SER A 455 -6.13 -3.98 -38.26
N GLN A 456 -5.31 -3.26 -38.99
CA GLN A 456 -5.64 -1.93 -39.53
C GLN A 456 -5.39 -1.85 -41.06
N PRO A 457 -6.10 -2.63 -41.87
CA PRO A 457 -6.06 -2.50 -43.34
C PRO A 457 -6.64 -1.13 -43.74
N ALA A 458 -6.27 -0.65 -44.94
CA ALA A 458 -6.66 0.67 -45.41
C ALA A 458 -8.17 0.94 -45.36
N SER A 459 -9.00 -0.07 -45.55
CA SER A 459 -10.47 0.05 -45.43
C SER A 459 -10.93 0.39 -44.03
N VAL A 460 -10.31 -0.20 -43.00
CA VAL A 460 -10.58 0.06 -41.58
C VAL A 460 -10.14 1.47 -41.23
N VAL A 461 -8.91 1.86 -41.59
CA VAL A 461 -8.38 3.20 -41.36
C VAL A 461 -9.22 4.28 -42.06
N ASN A 462 -9.53 4.10 -43.33
CA ASN A 462 -10.29 5.07 -44.12
C ASN A 462 -11.72 5.27 -43.58
N TYR A 463 -12.38 4.19 -43.13
CA TYR A 463 -13.73 4.29 -42.59
C TYR A 463 -13.77 5.23 -41.39
N ILE A 464 -12.94 4.97 -40.37
CA ILE A 464 -12.96 5.77 -39.15
C ILE A 464 -12.40 7.17 -39.38
N ALA A 465 -11.39 7.31 -40.23
CA ALA A 465 -10.84 8.62 -40.60
C ALA A 465 -11.89 9.52 -41.24
N ASN A 466 -12.70 8.98 -42.14
CA ASN A 466 -13.79 9.73 -42.78
C ASN A 466 -14.85 10.14 -41.76
N PHE A 467 -15.24 9.23 -40.84
CA PHE A 467 -16.23 9.54 -39.80
C PHE A 467 -15.73 10.65 -38.87
N VAL A 468 -14.50 10.57 -38.37
CA VAL A 468 -13.93 11.60 -37.46
C VAL A 468 -13.77 12.94 -38.19
N ARG A 469 -13.36 12.93 -39.46
CA ARG A 469 -13.27 14.15 -40.28
C ARG A 469 -14.63 14.79 -40.52
N GLU A 470 -15.64 13.98 -40.79
CA GLU A 470 -17.03 14.45 -40.93
C GLU A 470 -17.52 15.08 -39.60
N ALA A 471 -17.34 14.40 -38.48
CA ALA A 471 -17.71 14.89 -37.18
C ALA A 471 -17.03 16.27 -36.85
N GLU A 472 -15.74 16.40 -37.13
CA GLU A 472 -15.07 17.68 -36.97
C GLU A 472 -15.56 18.75 -37.97
N THR A 473 -15.84 18.36 -39.21
CA THR A 473 -16.38 19.30 -40.21
C THR A 473 -17.73 19.87 -39.78
N VAL A 474 -18.60 19.02 -39.24
CA VAL A 474 -19.89 19.45 -38.67
C VAL A 474 -19.67 20.36 -37.46
N LEU A 475 -18.77 20.01 -36.55
CA LEU A 475 -18.42 20.83 -35.37
C LEU A 475 -17.95 22.23 -35.76
N TYR A 476 -17.23 22.39 -36.87
CA TYR A 476 -16.73 23.70 -37.35
C TYR A 476 -17.66 24.37 -38.36
N SER A 477 -18.78 23.77 -38.74
CA SER A 477 -19.78 24.37 -39.64
C SER A 477 -20.47 25.57 -39.01
N SER A 478 -21.18 26.37 -39.83
CA SER A 478 -22.02 27.49 -39.33
C SER A 478 -23.20 27.02 -38.50
N ASN A 479 -23.69 25.81 -38.73
CA ASN A 479 -24.87 25.20 -38.11
C ASN A 479 -24.52 24.22 -37.01
N PHE A 480 -23.33 24.31 -36.44
CA PHE A 480 -22.82 23.31 -35.49
C PHE A 480 -23.69 23.10 -34.26
N THR A 481 -24.47 24.09 -33.84
CA THR A 481 -25.40 24.00 -32.70
C THR A 481 -26.78 23.46 -33.06
N ASP A 482 -27.03 23.18 -34.33
CA ASP A 482 -28.32 22.64 -34.74
C ASP A 482 -28.62 21.30 -34.05
N LYS A 483 -29.83 21.13 -33.52
CA LYS A 483 -30.22 19.95 -32.72
C LYS A 483 -30.31 18.66 -33.50
N SER A 484 -30.52 18.73 -34.82
CA SER A 484 -30.69 17.58 -35.69
C SER A 484 -29.46 17.27 -36.54
N TYR A 485 -28.74 18.30 -36.96
CA TYR A 485 -27.64 18.19 -37.93
C TYR A 485 -26.34 18.82 -37.41
N GLY A 486 -26.34 19.38 -36.21
CA GLY A 486 -25.16 19.92 -35.56
C GLY A 486 -24.23 18.84 -35.00
N TRP A 487 -23.25 19.24 -34.23
CA TRP A 487 -22.19 18.37 -33.71
C TRP A 487 -22.73 17.16 -32.91
N ARG A 488 -23.90 17.29 -32.25
CA ARG A 488 -24.57 16.22 -31.49
C ARG A 488 -25.04 15.06 -32.35
N TYR A 489 -25.06 15.23 -33.67
CA TYR A 489 -25.40 14.15 -34.59
C TYR A 489 -24.29 13.07 -34.63
N ASN A 490 -23.03 13.51 -34.63
CA ASN A 490 -21.88 12.63 -34.75
C ASN A 490 -21.12 12.42 -33.43
N MET A 491 -21.32 13.28 -32.42
CA MET A 491 -20.60 13.27 -31.14
C MET A 491 -21.57 13.10 -29.98
N ASP A 492 -21.20 12.30 -28.99
CA ASP A 492 -22.01 12.06 -27.81
C ASP A 492 -21.77 13.16 -26.76
N GLU A 493 -22.80 13.93 -26.49
CA GLU A 493 -22.69 15.10 -25.61
C GLU A 493 -22.35 14.73 -24.17
N ASP A 494 -22.95 13.66 -23.62
CA ASP A 494 -22.69 13.25 -22.24
C ASP A 494 -21.22 12.87 -22.04
N SER A 495 -20.68 12.03 -22.92
CA SER A 495 -19.28 11.62 -22.84
C SER A 495 -18.30 12.79 -23.00
N PHE A 496 -18.60 13.75 -23.89
CA PHE A 496 -17.78 14.95 -24.07
C PHE A 496 -17.80 15.85 -22.84
N VAL A 497 -18.94 16.01 -22.17
CA VAL A 497 -19.09 16.81 -20.96
C VAL A 497 -18.37 16.13 -19.77
N GLU A 498 -18.63 14.85 -19.55
CA GLU A 498 -18.04 14.11 -18.42
C GLU A 498 -16.52 14.01 -18.53
N TRP A 499 -16.03 13.62 -19.69
CA TRP A 499 -14.59 13.55 -19.93
C TRP A 499 -13.91 14.91 -19.76
N TYR A 500 -14.54 15.98 -20.27
CA TYR A 500 -14.06 17.36 -20.08
C TYR A 500 -13.96 17.70 -18.60
N LEU A 501 -15.03 17.48 -17.85
CA LEU A 501 -15.09 17.86 -16.44
C LEU A 501 -14.04 17.12 -15.62
N ILE A 502 -13.90 15.81 -15.78
CA ILE A 502 -12.91 15.03 -15.04
C ILE A 502 -11.50 15.55 -15.32
N ASN A 503 -11.16 15.73 -16.60
CA ASN A 503 -9.84 16.24 -16.99
C ASN A 503 -9.63 17.70 -16.60
N GLU A 504 -10.66 18.56 -16.63
CA GLU A 504 -10.54 19.95 -16.24
C GLU A 504 -10.46 20.11 -14.71
N ILE A 505 -11.25 19.35 -13.93
CA ILE A 505 -11.16 19.32 -12.46
C ILE A 505 -9.77 18.86 -12.03
N ALA A 506 -9.29 17.75 -12.57
CA ALA A 506 -7.95 17.24 -12.33
C ALA A 506 -6.85 18.17 -12.90
N LYS A 507 -7.19 19.11 -13.77
CA LYS A 507 -6.25 19.96 -14.52
C LYS A 507 -5.20 19.13 -15.23
N ASN A 508 -5.62 18.03 -15.90
CA ASN A 508 -4.75 17.09 -16.58
C ASN A 508 -4.09 17.72 -17.82
N PRO A 509 -2.77 17.93 -17.84
CA PRO A 509 -2.10 18.54 -18.98
C PRO A 509 -2.10 17.63 -20.22
N GLY A 510 -2.20 16.30 -20.05
CA GLY A 510 -2.33 15.33 -21.13
C GLY A 510 -3.67 15.45 -21.85
N GLY A 511 -4.74 15.79 -21.11
CA GLY A 511 -6.08 16.04 -21.62
C GLY A 511 -6.20 17.27 -22.54
N ALA A 512 -5.19 18.13 -22.59
CA ALA A 512 -5.13 19.25 -23.53
C ALA A 512 -4.77 18.82 -24.96
N PHE A 513 -5.31 17.70 -25.44
CA PHE A 513 -5.07 17.09 -26.75
C PHE A 513 -3.58 16.79 -27.00
N LYS A 514 -2.91 16.25 -25.97
CA LYS A 514 -1.50 15.85 -26.04
C LYS A 514 -1.31 14.34 -26.02
N SER A 515 -1.67 13.67 -24.91
CA SER A 515 -1.37 12.25 -24.73
C SER A 515 -2.50 11.41 -24.13
N SER A 516 -3.44 12.04 -23.41
CA SER A 516 -4.42 11.31 -22.58
C SER A 516 -5.86 11.42 -23.13
N CYS A 517 -6.02 11.75 -24.40
CA CYS A 517 -7.34 11.98 -25.01
C CYS A 517 -7.77 10.73 -25.75
N ILE A 518 -8.48 9.86 -25.08
CA ILE A 518 -9.03 8.65 -25.64
C ILE A 518 -10.46 8.92 -26.12
N MET A 519 -10.78 8.33 -27.26
CA MET A 519 -12.10 8.33 -27.84
C MET A 519 -12.49 6.90 -28.20
N ASN A 520 -13.77 6.65 -28.28
CA ASN A 520 -14.27 5.39 -28.76
C ASN A 520 -15.44 5.61 -29.73
N TYR A 521 -15.67 4.61 -30.58
CA TYR A 521 -16.74 4.65 -31.56
C TYR A 521 -17.31 3.23 -31.78
N LYS A 522 -18.57 3.06 -31.46
CA LYS A 522 -19.36 1.89 -31.88
C LYS A 522 -19.94 2.15 -33.27
N ARG A 523 -19.73 1.24 -34.19
CA ARG A 523 -20.16 1.45 -35.57
C ARG A 523 -21.65 1.76 -35.68
N GLY A 524 -21.98 2.86 -36.37
CA GLY A 524 -23.35 3.37 -36.46
C GLY A 524 -23.82 4.18 -35.27
N GLY A 525 -23.01 4.35 -34.24
CA GLY A 525 -23.22 5.22 -33.10
C GLY A 525 -22.58 6.59 -33.27
N LYS A 526 -22.33 7.23 -32.17
CA LYS A 526 -21.64 8.52 -32.09
C LYS A 526 -20.20 8.34 -31.63
N LEU A 527 -19.37 9.33 -31.90
CA LEU A 527 -18.04 9.44 -31.32
C LEU A 527 -18.18 9.82 -29.84
N GLU A 528 -17.58 9.05 -28.98
CA GLU A 528 -17.57 9.28 -27.53
C GLU A 528 -16.17 9.66 -27.07
N MET A 529 -16.06 10.62 -26.14
CA MET A 529 -14.83 10.84 -25.39
C MET A 529 -14.76 9.83 -24.25
N GLY A 530 -13.58 9.29 -24.03
CA GLY A 530 -13.32 8.30 -22.97
C GLY A 530 -12.80 6.96 -23.53
N PRO A 531 -12.35 6.12 -22.60
CA PRO A 531 -12.28 6.34 -21.16
C PRO A 531 -11.26 7.42 -20.75
N VAL A 532 -11.34 7.89 -19.49
CA VAL A 532 -10.31 8.74 -18.91
C VAL A 532 -9.01 7.94 -18.74
N TRP A 533 -7.86 8.60 -18.93
CA TRP A 533 -6.58 7.92 -19.02
C TRP A 533 -5.41 8.82 -18.66
N ASP A 534 -4.42 8.27 -17.89
CA ASP A 534 -3.13 8.90 -17.58
C ASP A 534 -3.24 10.27 -16.88
N PHE A 535 -3.38 10.22 -15.59
CA PHE A 535 -3.49 11.40 -14.72
C PHE A 535 -2.26 11.60 -13.82
N GLU A 536 -1.14 10.90 -14.06
CA GLU A 536 0.03 11.00 -13.17
C GLU A 536 0.50 12.45 -12.96
N LYS A 537 0.35 13.32 -13.97
CA LYS A 537 0.77 14.74 -13.93
C LYS A 537 -0.36 15.71 -13.64
N ALA A 538 -1.49 15.23 -13.17
CA ALA A 538 -2.66 16.02 -12.80
C ALA A 538 -2.61 16.47 -11.33
N PHE A 539 -3.69 17.04 -10.83
CA PHE A 539 -3.90 17.43 -9.43
C PHE A 539 -2.79 18.30 -8.83
N GLY A 540 -2.21 19.21 -9.63
CA GLY A 540 -1.21 20.15 -9.18
C GLY A 540 0.24 19.67 -9.30
N ASP A 541 0.49 18.43 -9.65
CA ASP A 541 1.81 17.84 -9.91
C ASP A 541 2.86 18.35 -8.90
N ALA A 542 2.77 17.90 -7.65
CA ALA A 542 3.66 18.29 -6.55
C ALA A 542 3.85 19.81 -6.37
N GLY A 543 2.80 20.59 -6.63
CA GLY A 543 2.79 22.05 -6.50
C GLY A 543 3.34 22.81 -7.71
N SER A 544 3.70 22.13 -8.80
CA SER A 544 4.18 22.78 -10.03
C SER A 544 3.08 23.53 -10.78
N THR A 545 1.81 23.18 -10.57
CA THR A 545 0.66 23.76 -11.27
C THR A 545 -0.39 24.26 -10.28
N GLY A 546 -0.62 25.59 -10.25
CA GLY A 546 -1.64 26.19 -9.40
C GLY A 546 -3.06 25.74 -9.77
N ALA A 547 -3.99 25.86 -8.81
CA ALA A 547 -5.37 25.41 -8.95
C ALA A 547 -6.20 26.21 -9.96
N THR A 548 -5.79 27.41 -10.32
CA THR A 548 -6.54 28.32 -11.20
C THR A 548 -6.21 28.11 -12.68
N GLY A 549 -7.05 28.64 -13.57
CA GLY A 549 -6.90 28.60 -15.02
C GLY A 549 -7.43 27.32 -15.66
N PHE A 550 -8.06 27.49 -16.83
CA PHE A 550 -8.55 26.37 -17.65
C PHE A 550 -7.40 25.71 -18.42
N VAL A 551 -7.40 24.39 -18.51
CA VAL A 551 -6.42 23.62 -19.27
C VAL A 551 -7.01 23.08 -20.59
N ILE A 552 -8.31 22.77 -20.64
CA ILE A 552 -8.97 22.14 -21.77
C ILE A 552 -9.98 23.05 -22.46
N LYS A 553 -10.71 23.85 -21.71
CA LYS A 553 -11.78 24.73 -22.24
C LYS A 553 -11.40 25.48 -23.52
N ASN A 554 -10.17 25.96 -23.62
CA ASN A 554 -9.72 26.84 -24.69
C ASN A 554 -8.89 26.13 -25.77
N VAL A 555 -8.83 24.81 -25.76
CA VAL A 555 -8.03 24.04 -26.72
C VAL A 555 -8.92 23.16 -27.62
N SER A 556 -8.44 22.91 -28.83
CA SER A 556 -9.02 21.99 -29.80
C SER A 556 -10.55 22.13 -29.94
N TRP A 557 -11.25 21.02 -29.94
CA TRP A 557 -12.71 20.94 -30.10
C TRP A 557 -13.45 21.64 -28.98
N TYR A 558 -12.94 21.64 -27.76
CA TYR A 558 -13.61 22.27 -26.61
C TYR A 558 -13.70 23.79 -26.75
N LYS A 559 -12.71 24.44 -27.36
CA LYS A 559 -12.78 25.86 -27.71
C LYS A 559 -13.99 26.18 -28.62
N ARG A 560 -14.41 25.22 -29.45
CA ARG A 560 -15.58 25.37 -30.33
C ARG A 560 -16.86 24.99 -29.58
N LEU A 561 -16.86 23.89 -28.83
CA LEU A 561 -18.01 23.42 -28.04
C LEU A 561 -18.49 24.45 -27.03
N PHE A 562 -17.59 25.17 -26.37
CA PHE A 562 -17.92 26.26 -25.46
C PHE A 562 -18.55 27.49 -26.11
N LYS A 563 -18.73 27.50 -27.43
CA LYS A 563 -19.58 28.49 -28.13
C LYS A 563 -21.02 28.04 -28.26
N ASP A 564 -21.34 26.84 -27.86
CA ASP A 564 -22.72 26.32 -27.80
C ASP A 564 -23.29 26.53 -26.41
N PRO A 565 -24.34 27.36 -26.26
CA PRO A 565 -24.95 27.64 -24.95
C PRO A 565 -25.52 26.38 -24.27
N ASP A 566 -26.07 25.45 -25.04
CA ASP A 566 -26.64 24.20 -24.49
C ASP A 566 -25.52 23.32 -23.93
N PHE A 567 -24.37 23.26 -24.59
CA PHE A 567 -23.18 22.56 -24.07
C PHE A 567 -22.68 23.20 -22.77
N VAL A 568 -22.58 24.54 -22.73
CA VAL A 568 -22.18 25.28 -21.52
C VAL A 568 -23.15 25.01 -20.37
N ALA A 569 -24.44 25.04 -20.62
CA ALA A 569 -25.47 24.77 -19.61
C ALA A 569 -25.31 23.36 -19.04
N LYS A 570 -25.06 22.37 -19.89
CA LYS A 570 -24.84 20.97 -19.47
C LYS A 570 -23.55 20.79 -18.68
N VAL A 571 -22.47 21.46 -19.09
CA VAL A 571 -21.21 21.49 -18.34
C VAL A 571 -21.45 22.05 -16.93
N LYS A 572 -22.19 23.15 -16.80
CA LYS A 572 -22.53 23.76 -15.48
C LYS A 572 -23.36 22.81 -14.61
N GLU A 573 -24.38 22.18 -15.18
CA GLU A 573 -25.23 21.19 -14.50
C GLU A 573 -24.37 20.02 -13.97
N ARG A 574 -23.53 19.44 -14.83
CA ARG A 574 -22.71 18.29 -14.44
C ARG A 574 -21.55 18.67 -13.52
N PHE A 575 -21.01 19.88 -13.64
CA PHE A 575 -20.03 20.36 -12.68
C PHE A 575 -20.64 20.53 -11.28
N ALA A 576 -21.88 21.03 -11.16
CA ALA A 576 -22.57 21.10 -9.88
C ALA A 576 -22.67 19.71 -9.21
N TYR A 577 -22.93 18.67 -9.99
CA TYR A 577 -22.91 17.29 -9.49
C TYR A 577 -21.56 16.91 -8.87
N TYR A 578 -20.42 17.16 -9.55
CA TYR A 578 -19.09 16.89 -8.99
C TYR A 578 -18.78 17.75 -7.76
N TYR A 579 -19.24 19.00 -7.78
CA TYR A 579 -19.06 19.90 -6.65
C TYR A 579 -19.80 19.40 -5.39
N ASP A 580 -21.02 18.93 -5.55
CA ASP A 580 -21.83 18.34 -4.48
C ASP A 580 -21.24 16.99 -3.96
N HIS A 581 -20.47 16.28 -4.79
CA HIS A 581 -19.79 15.02 -4.42
C HIS A 581 -18.31 15.23 -4.07
N GLN A 582 -17.89 16.47 -3.82
CA GLN A 582 -16.50 16.76 -3.48
C GLN A 582 -16.03 15.99 -2.24
N GLU A 583 -16.87 15.90 -1.22
CA GLU A 583 -16.56 15.17 0.02
C GLU A 583 -16.35 13.67 -0.24
N ASP A 584 -17.13 13.08 -1.13
CA ASP A 584 -16.97 11.66 -1.51
C ASP A 584 -15.64 11.44 -2.23
N ILE A 585 -15.22 12.37 -3.10
CA ILE A 585 -13.92 12.35 -3.77
C ILE A 585 -12.79 12.45 -2.74
N LEU A 586 -12.88 13.40 -1.79
CA LEU A 586 -11.89 13.57 -0.73
C LEU A 586 -11.82 12.35 0.20
N LYS A 587 -12.96 11.73 0.48
CA LYS A 587 -13.05 10.48 1.24
C LYS A 587 -12.34 9.34 0.51
N SER A 588 -12.59 9.16 -0.79
CA SER A 588 -11.91 8.16 -1.62
C SER A 588 -10.39 8.35 -1.61
N ILE A 589 -9.90 9.60 -1.69
CA ILE A 589 -8.47 9.93 -1.56
C ILE A 589 -7.92 9.43 -0.22
N ASN A 590 -8.63 9.71 0.89
CA ASN A 590 -8.18 9.29 2.22
C ASN A 590 -8.16 7.77 2.39
N GLU A 591 -9.20 7.07 1.90
CA GLU A 591 -9.30 5.61 1.99
C GLU A 591 -8.16 4.94 1.21
N ASN A 592 -7.90 5.39 -0.02
CA ASN A 592 -6.78 4.88 -0.82
C ASN A 592 -5.42 5.24 -0.20
N ALA A 593 -5.28 6.43 0.38
CA ALA A 593 -4.05 6.82 1.08
C ALA A 593 -3.78 5.91 2.29
N GLN A 594 -4.80 5.56 3.07
CA GLN A 594 -4.67 4.63 4.18
C GLN A 594 -4.36 3.20 3.70
N TYR A 595 -4.99 2.77 2.62
CA TYR A 595 -4.70 1.47 2.00
C TYR A 595 -3.24 1.35 1.56
N LEU A 596 -2.65 2.43 1.08
CA LEU A 596 -1.25 2.50 0.65
C LEU A 596 -0.24 2.70 1.80
N LYS A 597 -0.67 2.82 3.05
CA LYS A 597 0.18 3.22 4.18
C LYS A 597 1.53 2.49 4.23
N TYR A 598 1.53 1.18 4.16
CA TYR A 598 2.76 0.39 4.24
C TYR A 598 3.47 0.31 2.88
N ALA A 599 2.70 0.26 1.80
CA ALA A 599 3.21 0.23 0.44
C ALA A 599 4.09 1.44 0.11
N ILE A 600 3.66 2.63 0.49
CA ILE A 600 4.43 3.87 0.30
C ILE A 600 5.75 3.82 1.08
N GLN A 601 5.78 3.24 2.26
CA GLN A 601 6.99 3.15 3.07
C GLN A 601 8.00 2.14 2.48
N GLU A 602 7.52 1.00 2.00
CA GLU A 602 8.35 0.02 1.29
C GLU A 602 8.83 0.56 -0.07
N ASP A 603 7.96 1.23 -0.83
CA ASP A 603 8.32 1.85 -2.10
C ASP A 603 9.38 2.94 -1.93
N ASP A 604 9.25 3.77 -0.88
CA ASP A 604 10.26 4.78 -0.53
C ASP A 604 11.59 4.14 -0.08
N THR A 605 11.54 3.04 0.67
CA THR A 605 12.73 2.28 1.05
C THR A 605 13.46 1.73 -0.18
N LYS A 606 12.71 1.31 -1.20
CA LYS A 606 13.26 0.80 -2.46
C LYS A 606 13.77 1.92 -3.37
N TRP A 607 13.00 3.01 -3.53
CA TRP A 607 13.21 3.99 -4.59
C TRP A 607 13.64 5.39 -4.11
N ASP A 608 13.75 5.61 -2.77
CA ASP A 608 14.01 6.92 -2.17
C ASP A 608 13.04 8.01 -2.66
N THR A 609 11.77 7.65 -2.86
CA THR A 609 10.73 8.49 -3.47
C THR A 609 10.60 9.84 -2.75
N PHE A 610 10.74 9.84 -1.42
CA PHE A 610 10.63 11.02 -0.57
C PHE A 610 11.97 11.69 -0.24
N LEU A 611 13.08 11.28 -0.85
CA LEU A 611 14.42 11.76 -0.50
C LEU A 611 14.52 13.30 -0.45
N LYS A 612 13.95 13.98 -1.44
CA LYS A 612 13.97 15.46 -1.53
C LYS A 612 13.16 16.15 -0.42
N TYR A 613 12.23 15.43 0.24
CA TYR A 613 11.41 15.96 1.33
C TYR A 613 11.95 15.60 2.72
N LYS A 614 12.89 14.65 2.82
CA LYS A 614 13.51 14.20 4.09
C LYS A 614 14.53 15.22 4.64
N THR A 615 14.07 16.44 4.89
CA THR A 615 14.91 17.50 5.48
C THR A 615 14.91 17.44 7.02
N SER A 616 13.86 17.94 7.65
CA SER A 616 13.64 17.88 9.10
C SER A 616 12.83 16.65 9.52
N GLU A 617 11.80 16.31 8.76
CA GLU A 617 11.00 15.08 8.93
C GLU A 617 11.63 13.94 8.14
N LYS A 618 11.78 12.79 8.78
CA LYS A 618 12.34 11.56 8.19
C LYS A 618 11.32 10.43 8.09
N ASN A 619 10.17 10.59 8.72
CA ASN A 619 9.09 9.61 8.67
C ASN A 619 8.36 9.70 7.34
N THR A 620 8.53 8.72 6.48
CA THR A 620 7.92 8.65 5.16
C THR A 620 6.39 8.77 5.20
N TRP A 621 5.74 8.15 6.19
CA TRP A 621 4.29 8.23 6.32
C TRP A 621 3.80 9.66 6.60
N LEU A 622 4.47 10.40 7.48
CA LEU A 622 4.14 11.80 7.75
C LEU A 622 4.38 12.69 6.53
N LEU A 623 5.48 12.47 5.80
CA LEU A 623 5.75 13.16 4.54
C LEU A 623 4.67 12.86 3.49
N TYR A 624 4.27 11.60 3.36
CA TYR A 624 3.22 11.19 2.45
C TYR A 624 1.88 11.84 2.80
N GLN A 625 1.48 11.82 4.08
CA GLN A 625 0.26 12.51 4.55
C GLN A 625 0.28 14.00 4.22
N GLY A 626 1.44 14.64 4.30
CA GLY A 626 1.64 16.02 3.86
C GLY A 626 1.35 16.22 2.37
N GLN A 627 1.81 15.32 1.50
CA GLN A 627 1.54 15.37 0.06
C GLN A 627 0.06 15.12 -0.25
N VAL A 628 -0.56 14.13 0.42
CA VAL A 628 -2.00 13.86 0.30
C VAL A 628 -2.83 15.08 0.74
N SER A 629 -2.46 15.72 1.85
CA SER A 629 -3.12 16.94 2.32
C SER A 629 -2.98 18.08 1.32
N SER A 630 -1.80 18.24 0.71
CA SER A 630 -1.56 19.24 -0.33
C SER A 630 -2.43 18.98 -1.57
N MET A 631 -2.54 17.74 -2.03
CA MET A 631 -3.42 17.35 -3.13
C MET A 631 -4.88 17.67 -2.83
N LYS A 632 -5.36 17.34 -1.63
CA LYS A 632 -6.73 17.62 -1.20
C LYS A 632 -7.03 19.12 -1.13
N SER A 633 -6.12 19.90 -0.59
CA SER A 633 -6.25 21.36 -0.52
C SER A 633 -6.27 21.98 -1.91
N TRP A 634 -5.37 21.51 -2.79
CA TRP A 634 -5.34 21.92 -4.18
C TRP A 634 -6.66 21.60 -4.91
N LEU A 635 -7.22 20.39 -4.70
CA LEU A 635 -8.50 20.00 -5.30
C LEU A 635 -9.65 20.87 -4.79
N ALA A 636 -9.71 21.16 -3.50
CA ALA A 636 -10.73 22.05 -2.92
C ALA A 636 -10.64 23.47 -3.51
N GLU A 637 -9.44 24.03 -3.60
CA GLU A 637 -9.20 25.33 -4.26
C GLU A 637 -9.60 25.27 -5.75
N ARG A 638 -9.27 24.19 -6.43
CA ARG A 638 -9.62 23.96 -7.84
C ARG A 638 -11.12 23.95 -8.06
N MET A 639 -11.85 23.21 -7.25
CA MET A 639 -13.31 23.09 -7.31
C MET A 639 -13.97 24.44 -7.04
N SER A 640 -13.50 25.17 -6.04
CA SER A 640 -14.00 26.52 -5.73
C SER A 640 -13.76 27.49 -6.89
N TRP A 641 -12.54 27.51 -7.44
CA TRP A 641 -12.24 28.37 -8.58
C TRP A 641 -13.08 28.01 -9.82
N LEU A 642 -13.24 26.73 -10.14
CA LEU A 642 -14.09 26.30 -11.26
C LEU A 642 -15.56 26.69 -11.05
N LYS A 643 -16.06 26.59 -9.81
CA LYS A 643 -17.41 27.02 -9.47
C LYS A 643 -17.63 28.49 -9.80
N GLU A 644 -16.74 29.37 -9.34
CA GLU A 644 -16.80 30.79 -9.66
C GLU A 644 -16.79 31.05 -11.18
N GLN A 645 -15.92 30.32 -11.92
CA GLN A 645 -15.82 30.49 -13.36
C GLN A 645 -17.06 30.00 -14.10
N PHE A 646 -17.65 28.87 -13.71
CA PHE A 646 -18.86 28.36 -14.34
C PHE A 646 -20.12 29.18 -13.94
N ASP A 647 -20.19 29.68 -12.72
CA ASP A 647 -21.28 30.55 -12.30
C ASP A 647 -21.27 31.89 -13.10
N ALA A 648 -20.08 32.36 -13.48
CA ALA A 648 -19.90 33.59 -14.27
C ALA A 648 -20.16 33.41 -15.79
N MET A 649 -20.30 32.16 -16.29
CA MET A 649 -20.69 31.88 -17.68
C MET A 649 -22.19 31.82 -17.84
#